data_da48c5dc3a2e8a0e4063cd768072d724
#
_entry.id   da48c5dc3a2e8a0e4063cd768072d724
#
_cell.length_a   1.000
_cell.length_b   1.000
_cell.length_c   1.000
_cell.angle_alpha   90.00
_cell.angle_beta   90.00
_cell.angle_gamma   90.00
#
_symmetry.space_group_name_H-M   'P 1'
#
loop_
_entity.id
_entity.type
_entity.pdbx_description
1 polymer ?
#
loop_
_entity_poly.entity_id
_entity_poly.type
_entity_poly.pdbx_seq_one_letter_code
_entity_poly.pdbx_strand_id
1 'polypeptide(L)'
;MKTRSLPVLVTAILALATAATARADAVPFDLAGPTIEVKVTRGATTRPISEVPNLAAGDRLWIKADLPVTQSAHYLLVAAFLRGSTNPPPTDWFFHCETWSRQCAHDGLTVTVPQDAQQMLVFLAPATSGDFKTLVSAVRGRPGAFVRASQDLNQATLDRSRLEEYLLAIRTLDEADHARLKDAAPLLARSLAIKVDTKCLDRIPELQAPCLMQGEDSLILNDGHSTSIVEALTSGPASDLAMEASYTPQLSYGYYSPYIASVMDIARIMDSFHTAQYQYIPALASQQGDRLALTLNTPPSFHNPMSVLVAALPAVEPPQLPPLHAVNPTQIYCARKTSLVLPVEGAPLVFSTHYAHDVRLRLEGKDGAIIDLPAKADAEQGGFVVDTSGLRMANLGDSIHGSLHGYWGFEEYDGPAFELVNTRAQSWELASKEEAAPIIGREDTVHLQAADVSCIQDVMLKDPAGKELKAEWKTVRANEVEVKLPLQEAKPGAMTLLVRQYGGGEPQSVALQAFSQAAHLDNFTIHAGDAQGVLKGSRLDQVAGMLIKGVEFAPGQLSSSQGSDELTMVIKDAQPALVLNQGDSLNAKVALKDGRAFDLNALVDAPRPSVKLIAKSVRLSPSSSDSNIQLADQDELPNDAKLTFSLRAQSPARFTHDEKIEVATADESFSTDLGLGNGSVTLESATVAVASFDPASSFGPSAFGRLQFRVIANGVKGDWQPLVTLVRLPTLKNLKCPATPELACKLSGSNLFLIDSISSDSQFEHPVQIPDGFPGYSVPVPHPVDGALYVKLRDDPSVVNQAALAAQSLPPSPDEAARSVIRQAATRAADQPATGPLPAQSAPAQPQKQPQSQQP
;
A
#
# COMPACT_ATOMS: atom_id res chain seq x y z
N MET A 1 1.23 -57.15 -40.57
CA MET A 1 1.19 -57.60 -39.16
C MET A 1 1.75 -56.50 -38.25
N LYS A 2 0.94 -56.07 -37.29
CA LYS A 2 1.26 -55.29 -36.06
C LYS A 2 1.45 -53.79 -36.17
N THR A 3 0.32 -53.11 -36.14
CA THR A 3 0.17 -51.79 -35.62
C THR A 3 -0.94 -51.81 -34.57
N ARG A 4 -0.59 -51.97 -33.28
CA ARG A 4 -1.54 -51.84 -32.15
C ARG A 4 -0.77 -51.67 -30.84
N SER A 5 -0.17 -50.48 -30.61
CA SER A 5 0.31 -50.11 -29.25
C SER A 5 0.47 -48.60 -29.04
N LEU A 6 -0.03 -47.77 -29.94
CA LEU A 6 0.12 -46.30 -29.78
C LEU A 6 -1.01 -45.58 -28.99
N PRO A 7 -2.27 -46.11 -28.87
CA PRO A 7 -3.28 -45.28 -28.16
C PRO A 7 -3.25 -45.42 -26.63
N VAL A 8 -2.59 -46.41 -26.04
CA VAL A 8 -2.56 -46.62 -24.58
C VAL A 8 -1.53 -45.71 -23.90
N LEU A 9 -0.44 -45.37 -24.61
CA LEU A 9 0.59 -44.50 -24.04
C LEU A 9 0.17 -43.01 -24.02
N VAL A 10 -0.61 -42.61 -25.02
CA VAL A 10 -1.14 -41.21 -25.09
C VAL A 10 -2.21 -40.94 -24.04
N THR A 11 -3.06 -41.93 -23.72
CA THR A 11 -4.07 -41.82 -22.66
C THR A 11 -3.44 -41.85 -21.27
N ALA A 12 -2.35 -42.56 -21.05
CA ALA A 12 -1.61 -42.53 -19.78
C ALA A 12 -0.88 -41.20 -19.54
N ILE A 13 -0.33 -40.57 -20.58
CA ILE A 13 0.34 -39.26 -20.49
C ILE A 13 -0.70 -38.14 -20.30
N LEU A 14 -1.89 -38.23 -20.92
CA LEU A 14 -2.96 -37.27 -20.70
C LEU A 14 -3.58 -37.37 -19.29
N ALA A 15 -3.64 -38.59 -18.70
CA ALA A 15 -4.12 -38.79 -17.33
C ALA A 15 -3.11 -38.33 -16.26
N LEU A 16 -1.80 -38.36 -16.56
CA LEU A 16 -0.78 -37.76 -15.66
C LEU A 16 -0.72 -36.22 -15.75
N ALA A 17 -1.11 -35.65 -16.88
CA ALA A 17 -1.13 -34.20 -17.06
C ALA A 17 -2.32 -33.50 -16.39
N THR A 18 -3.37 -34.22 -15.99
CA THR A 18 -4.54 -33.67 -15.29
C THR A 18 -4.46 -33.80 -13.77
N ALA A 19 -3.43 -34.49 -13.23
CA ALA A 19 -3.23 -34.66 -11.78
C ALA A 19 -2.33 -33.59 -11.14
N ALA A 20 -1.88 -32.59 -11.88
CA ALA A 20 -1.02 -31.56 -11.31
C ALA A 20 -1.63 -30.19 -11.54
N THR A 21 -2.33 -29.68 -10.59
CA THR A 21 -2.35 -28.29 -10.10
C THR A 21 -3.51 -28.08 -9.13
N ALA A 22 -3.53 -28.79 -8.02
CA ALA A 22 -4.04 -28.19 -6.82
C ALA A 22 -2.92 -27.25 -6.33
N ARG A 23 -2.87 -26.03 -6.84
CA ARG A 23 -2.18 -24.95 -6.19
C ARG A 23 -2.92 -24.72 -4.89
N ALA A 24 -2.35 -25.16 -3.79
CA ALA A 24 -2.72 -24.62 -2.50
C ALA A 24 -2.24 -23.16 -2.50
N ASP A 25 -3.15 -22.23 -2.76
CA ASP A 25 -2.91 -20.84 -2.35
C ASP A 25 -2.62 -20.88 -0.85
N ALA A 26 -1.55 -20.20 -0.42
CA ALA A 26 -1.27 -20.10 1.00
C ALA A 26 -2.47 -19.45 1.66
N VAL A 27 -3.16 -20.20 2.51
CA VAL A 27 -4.32 -19.68 3.24
C VAL A 27 -3.76 -18.76 4.33
N PRO A 28 -4.20 -17.49 4.44
CA PRO A 28 -3.73 -16.56 5.44
C PRO A 28 -4.01 -17.10 6.86
N PHE A 29 -3.14 -16.73 7.83
CA PHE A 29 -3.33 -17.07 9.24
C PHE A 29 -4.32 -16.10 9.91
N ASP A 30 -5.59 -16.15 9.53
CA ASP A 30 -6.63 -15.20 9.97
C ASP A 30 -7.63 -15.79 10.95
N LEU A 31 -7.56 -17.11 11.18
CA LEU A 31 -8.50 -17.77 12.08
C LEU A 31 -8.01 -17.67 13.52
N ALA A 32 -8.85 -17.13 14.39
CA ALA A 32 -8.56 -17.09 15.82
C ALA A 32 -8.51 -18.52 16.41
N GLY A 33 -7.39 -18.87 16.97
CA GLY A 33 -7.17 -20.09 17.74
C GLY A 33 -7.28 -19.88 19.26
N PRO A 34 -6.94 -20.89 20.04
CA PRO A 34 -6.87 -20.79 21.49
C PRO A 34 -5.72 -19.89 21.95
N THR A 35 -5.84 -19.37 23.17
CA THR A 35 -4.78 -18.58 23.81
C THR A 35 -3.97 -19.46 24.74
N ILE A 36 -2.66 -19.24 24.79
CA ILE A 36 -1.73 -19.94 25.70
C ILE A 36 -1.00 -18.90 26.54
N GLU A 37 -1.00 -19.10 27.86
CA GLU A 37 -0.18 -18.30 28.78
C GLU A 37 1.12 -19.07 29.03
N VAL A 38 2.26 -18.40 28.83
CA VAL A 38 3.59 -18.99 29.06
C VAL A 38 4.45 -18.03 29.87
N LYS A 39 4.97 -18.52 30.99
CA LYS A 39 5.93 -17.78 31.83
C LYS A 39 7.27 -18.55 31.89
N VAL A 40 8.34 -17.81 31.81
CA VAL A 40 9.71 -18.37 31.90
C VAL A 40 10.35 -17.85 33.14
N THR A 41 10.93 -18.76 33.93
CA THR A 41 11.70 -18.44 35.12
C THR A 41 13.15 -18.80 34.87
N ARG A 42 14.05 -17.82 34.95
CA ARG A 42 15.50 -17.96 34.89
C ARG A 42 16.11 -17.46 36.19
N GLY A 43 16.75 -18.36 36.93
CA GLY A 43 17.20 -18.04 38.29
C GLY A 43 16.06 -17.67 39.23
N ALA A 44 16.05 -16.46 39.75
CA ALA A 44 15.01 -15.93 40.62
C ALA A 44 13.94 -15.08 39.91
N THR A 45 14.15 -14.77 38.63
CA THR A 45 13.30 -13.85 37.84
C THR A 45 12.32 -14.63 36.98
N THR A 46 11.05 -14.22 36.99
CA THR A 46 10.01 -14.78 36.12
C THR A 46 9.49 -13.69 35.18
N ARG A 47 9.41 -14.02 33.88
CA ARG A 47 8.91 -13.13 32.83
C ARG A 47 7.87 -13.82 31.97
N PRO A 48 6.91 -13.09 31.40
CA PRO A 48 6.05 -13.63 30.37
C PRO A 48 6.88 -13.94 29.11
N ILE A 49 6.45 -14.92 28.33
CA ILE A 49 7.17 -15.31 27.11
C ILE A 49 7.27 -14.17 26.09
N SER A 50 6.33 -13.22 26.11
CA SER A 50 6.36 -12.01 25.28
C SER A 50 7.57 -11.11 25.50
N GLU A 51 8.25 -11.25 26.66
CA GLU A 51 9.49 -10.54 26.98
C GLU A 51 10.74 -11.41 26.77
N VAL A 52 10.60 -12.65 26.30
CA VAL A 52 11.71 -13.62 26.24
C VAL A 52 12.08 -13.93 24.79
N PRO A 53 13.19 -13.35 24.28
CA PRO A 53 13.62 -13.58 22.90
C PRO A 53 14.18 -14.99 22.65
N ASN A 54 14.79 -15.61 23.68
CA ASN A 54 15.39 -16.94 23.63
C ASN A 54 15.23 -17.67 24.96
N LEU A 55 15.09 -18.97 24.88
CA LEU A 55 15.15 -19.85 26.03
C LEU A 55 16.62 -20.28 26.32
N ALA A 56 16.92 -20.62 27.55
CA ALA A 56 18.21 -21.17 27.95
C ALA A 56 18.03 -22.52 28.66
N ALA A 57 19.03 -23.36 28.55
CA ALA A 57 19.04 -24.62 29.29
C ALA A 57 18.90 -24.37 30.80
N GLY A 58 17.99 -25.07 31.46
CA GLY A 58 17.69 -24.90 32.88
C GLY A 58 16.55 -23.90 33.16
N ASP A 59 16.07 -23.13 32.18
CA ASP A 59 14.86 -22.32 32.34
C ASP A 59 13.68 -23.19 32.74
N ARG A 60 12.84 -22.66 33.63
CA ARG A 60 11.57 -23.29 34.00
C ARG A 60 10.44 -22.57 33.29
N LEU A 61 9.71 -23.30 32.45
CA LEU A 61 8.51 -22.77 31.76
C LEU A 61 7.26 -23.26 32.46
N TRP A 62 6.36 -22.34 32.71
CA TRP A 62 5.01 -22.62 33.12
C TRP A 62 4.08 -22.31 31.95
N ILE A 63 3.29 -23.29 31.51
CA ILE A 63 2.45 -23.23 30.31
C ILE A 63 1.02 -23.57 30.68
N LYS A 64 0.08 -22.75 30.29
CA LYS A 64 -1.35 -22.95 30.51
C LYS A 64 -2.15 -22.56 29.28
N ALA A 65 -3.02 -23.47 28.82
CA ALA A 65 -3.96 -23.15 27.75
C ALA A 65 -5.19 -22.46 28.36
N ASP A 66 -5.55 -21.29 27.82
CA ASP A 66 -6.77 -20.55 28.21
C ASP A 66 -7.87 -20.94 27.22
N LEU A 67 -8.68 -21.90 27.61
CA LEU A 67 -9.75 -22.44 26.80
C LEU A 67 -11.10 -21.97 27.34
N PRO A 68 -12.06 -21.54 26.47
CA PRO A 68 -13.38 -21.13 26.92
C PRO A 68 -14.09 -22.24 27.73
N VAL A 69 -14.64 -21.88 28.85
CA VAL A 69 -15.34 -22.82 29.77
C VAL A 69 -16.52 -23.55 29.11
N THR A 70 -17.06 -22.94 28.04
CA THR A 70 -18.17 -23.49 27.24
C THR A 70 -17.69 -24.44 26.13
N GLN A 71 -16.39 -24.64 25.98
CA GLN A 71 -15.84 -25.49 24.93
C GLN A 71 -16.01 -26.95 25.29
N SER A 72 -16.73 -27.70 24.47
CA SER A 72 -16.93 -29.14 24.64
C SER A 72 -15.71 -29.97 24.25
N ALA A 73 -14.72 -29.37 23.58
CA ALA A 73 -13.51 -30.03 23.12
C ALA A 73 -12.46 -30.09 24.24
N HIS A 74 -12.01 -31.30 24.55
CA HIS A 74 -10.88 -31.51 25.47
C HIS A 74 -9.57 -31.57 24.68
N TYR A 75 -8.54 -30.89 25.16
CA TYR A 75 -7.21 -30.91 24.55
C TYR A 75 -6.16 -31.49 25.51
N LEU A 76 -5.25 -32.26 24.93
CA LEU A 76 -3.99 -32.61 25.55
C LEU A 76 -2.99 -31.50 25.25
N LEU A 77 -2.51 -30.80 26.29
CA LEU A 77 -1.42 -29.85 26.17
C LEU A 77 -0.09 -30.63 26.26
N VAL A 78 0.74 -30.50 25.22
CA VAL A 78 2.03 -31.21 25.16
C VAL A 78 3.13 -30.20 24.92
N ALA A 79 4.17 -30.23 25.74
CA ALA A 79 5.40 -29.51 25.54
C ALA A 79 6.50 -30.50 25.11
N ALA A 80 7.14 -30.24 23.98
CA ALA A 80 8.20 -31.10 23.45
C ALA A 80 9.46 -30.27 23.16
N PHE A 81 10.58 -30.75 23.69
CA PHE A 81 11.89 -30.22 23.33
C PHE A 81 12.51 -31.04 22.20
N LEU A 82 13.22 -30.37 21.29
CA LEU A 82 13.85 -30.95 20.12
C LEU A 82 15.36 -30.79 20.19
N ARG A 83 16.08 -31.83 19.72
CA ARG A 83 17.53 -31.89 19.76
C ARG A 83 18.12 -32.04 18.37
N GLY A 84 18.21 -30.93 17.65
CA GLY A 84 18.77 -30.92 16.29
C GLY A 84 17.98 -31.69 15.26
N SER A 85 18.43 -31.62 14.01
CA SER A 85 17.72 -32.19 12.87
C SER A 85 17.89 -33.70 12.68
N THR A 86 18.97 -34.31 13.21
CA THR A 86 19.32 -35.71 12.95
C THR A 86 19.03 -36.63 14.12
N ASN A 87 18.98 -36.11 15.33
CA ASN A 87 18.85 -36.90 16.55
C ASN A 87 17.42 -36.86 17.10
N PRO A 88 16.72 -37.99 17.22
CA PRO A 88 15.40 -38.00 17.83
C PRO A 88 15.51 -37.55 19.32
N PRO A 89 14.61 -36.66 19.75
CA PRO A 89 14.60 -36.21 21.13
C PRO A 89 14.32 -37.37 22.09
N PRO A 90 14.90 -37.39 23.27
CA PRO A 90 14.60 -38.37 24.31
C PRO A 90 13.10 -38.39 24.63
N THR A 91 12.59 -39.54 25.10
CA THR A 91 11.15 -39.66 25.42
C THR A 91 10.72 -38.83 26.63
N ASP A 92 11.64 -38.59 27.56
CA ASP A 92 11.45 -37.77 28.77
C ASP A 92 11.49 -36.26 28.49
N TRP A 93 11.72 -35.85 27.23
CA TRP A 93 11.62 -34.47 26.80
C TRP A 93 10.20 -34.09 26.32
N PHE A 94 9.26 -35.00 26.43
CA PHE A 94 7.84 -34.79 26.12
C PHE A 94 7.05 -34.73 27.43
N PHE A 95 6.51 -33.60 27.72
CA PHE A 95 5.69 -33.33 28.88
C PHE A 95 4.24 -33.11 28.44
N HIS A 96 3.28 -33.56 29.21
CA HIS A 96 1.89 -33.35 28.85
C HIS A 96 1.01 -33.19 30.09
N CYS A 97 -0.11 -32.50 29.90
CA CYS A 97 -1.20 -32.52 30.84
C CYS A 97 -2.55 -32.42 30.12
N GLU A 98 -3.58 -32.94 30.76
CA GLU A 98 -4.94 -32.93 30.25
C GLU A 98 -5.62 -31.63 30.67
N THR A 99 -5.99 -30.75 29.70
CA THR A 99 -6.53 -29.40 29.96
C THR A 99 -7.84 -29.45 30.76
N TRP A 100 -8.54 -30.56 30.77
CA TRP A 100 -9.78 -30.78 31.56
C TRP A 100 -9.53 -31.31 32.97
N SER A 101 -8.31 -31.75 33.29
CA SER A 101 -7.95 -32.13 34.66
C SER A 101 -7.85 -30.89 35.53
N ARG A 102 -8.33 -30.99 36.81
CA ARG A 102 -8.25 -29.86 37.73
C ARG A 102 -6.84 -29.35 37.93
N GLN A 103 -5.87 -30.24 37.95
CA GLN A 103 -4.46 -29.91 38.10
C GLN A 103 -3.95 -29.08 36.91
N CYS A 104 -4.13 -29.55 35.70
CA CYS A 104 -3.69 -28.83 34.50
C CYS A 104 -4.46 -27.50 34.30
N ALA A 105 -5.78 -27.53 34.53
CA ALA A 105 -6.60 -26.32 34.38
C ALA A 105 -6.25 -25.23 35.41
N HIS A 106 -5.81 -25.61 36.61
CA HIS A 106 -5.46 -24.67 37.67
C HIS A 106 -3.96 -24.36 37.68
N ASP A 107 -3.12 -25.40 37.74
CA ASP A 107 -1.67 -25.27 37.98
C ASP A 107 -0.86 -25.15 36.69
N GLY A 108 -1.44 -25.49 35.52
CA GLY A 108 -0.73 -25.52 34.25
C GLY A 108 0.29 -26.66 34.15
N LEU A 109 1.13 -26.61 33.14
CA LEU A 109 2.23 -27.53 32.88
C LEU A 109 3.55 -26.83 33.18
N THR A 110 4.34 -27.38 34.14
CA THR A 110 5.68 -26.84 34.44
C THR A 110 6.71 -27.78 33.87
N VAL A 111 7.65 -27.25 33.06
CA VAL A 111 8.72 -28.00 32.43
C VAL A 111 10.05 -27.27 32.60
N THR A 112 11.16 -28.01 32.61
CA THR A 112 12.51 -27.43 32.65
C THR A 112 13.18 -27.70 31.29
N VAL A 113 13.81 -26.67 30.71
CA VAL A 113 14.53 -26.77 29.44
C VAL A 113 15.76 -27.69 29.62
N PRO A 114 15.86 -28.81 28.83
CA PRO A 114 17.00 -29.70 28.88
C PRO A 114 18.28 -29.05 28.34
N GLN A 115 19.45 -29.55 28.79
CA GLN A 115 20.78 -29.00 28.44
C GLN A 115 21.09 -29.00 26.94
N ASP A 116 20.61 -29.99 26.20
CA ASP A 116 20.93 -30.14 24.78
C ASP A 116 19.71 -29.78 23.88
N ALA A 117 18.67 -29.17 24.42
CA ALA A 117 17.52 -28.72 23.66
C ALA A 117 17.90 -27.54 22.75
N GLN A 118 17.40 -27.51 21.56
CA GLN A 118 17.60 -26.41 20.59
C GLN A 118 16.29 -25.71 20.21
N GLN A 119 15.17 -26.44 20.22
CA GLN A 119 13.86 -25.91 19.87
C GLN A 119 12.83 -26.42 20.86
N MET A 120 11.73 -25.69 20.95
CA MET A 120 10.56 -26.08 21.73
C MET A 120 9.28 -25.90 20.97
N LEU A 121 8.44 -26.93 20.98
CA LEU A 121 7.10 -26.92 20.40
C LEU A 121 6.05 -27.15 21.50
N VAL A 122 4.93 -26.46 21.34
CA VAL A 122 3.72 -26.70 22.12
C VAL A 122 2.66 -27.25 21.19
N PHE A 123 2.07 -28.38 21.58
CA PHE A 123 0.98 -29.00 20.84
C PHE A 123 -0.30 -28.93 21.67
N LEU A 124 -1.40 -28.64 21.00
CA LEU A 124 -2.76 -28.82 21.51
C LEU A 124 -3.44 -29.90 20.66
N ALA A 125 -3.49 -31.10 21.21
CA ALA A 125 -4.07 -32.26 20.54
C ALA A 125 -5.47 -32.59 21.11
N PRO A 126 -6.49 -32.89 20.28
CA PRO A 126 -7.80 -33.29 20.79
C PRO A 126 -7.73 -34.62 21.55
N ALA A 127 -8.40 -34.69 22.68
CA ALA A 127 -8.33 -35.81 23.62
C ALA A 127 -9.17 -37.03 23.24
N THR A 128 -9.85 -37.04 22.10
CA THR A 128 -10.87 -38.04 21.72
C THR A 128 -10.32 -39.41 21.28
N SER A 129 -9.19 -39.85 21.80
CA SER A 129 -8.49 -41.14 21.59
C SER A 129 -7.07 -40.99 21.05
N GLY A 130 -6.54 -39.83 21.04
CA GLY A 130 -5.17 -39.57 20.58
C GLY A 130 -4.19 -40.02 21.64
N ASP A 131 -3.49 -41.05 21.32
CA ASP A 131 -2.45 -41.58 22.16
C ASP A 131 -1.26 -40.59 22.14
N PHE A 132 -0.94 -39.99 23.32
CA PHE A 132 0.29 -39.22 23.53
C PHE A 132 1.51 -39.90 22.89
N LYS A 133 1.59 -41.23 22.97
CA LYS A 133 2.64 -42.05 22.36
C LYS A 133 2.69 -41.90 20.82
N THR A 134 1.55 -41.76 20.16
CA THR A 134 1.50 -41.54 18.71
C THR A 134 2.12 -40.21 18.34
N LEU A 135 1.84 -39.12 19.10
CA LEU A 135 2.46 -37.82 18.91
C LEU A 135 3.98 -37.88 19.15
N VAL A 136 4.41 -38.50 20.27
CA VAL A 136 5.83 -38.70 20.57
C VAL A 136 6.53 -39.49 19.46
N SER A 137 5.89 -40.55 18.95
CA SER A 137 6.44 -41.37 17.88
C SER A 137 6.56 -40.58 16.56
N ALA A 138 5.60 -39.72 16.24
CA ALA A 138 5.62 -38.88 15.05
C ALA A 138 6.78 -37.87 15.09
N VAL A 139 6.95 -37.17 16.22
CA VAL A 139 8.00 -36.17 16.40
C VAL A 139 9.40 -36.87 16.39
N ARG A 140 9.51 -37.99 17.10
CA ARG A 140 10.78 -38.74 17.15
C ARG A 140 11.12 -39.44 15.83
N GLY A 141 10.12 -39.78 15.02
CA GLY A 141 10.31 -40.39 13.72
C GLY A 141 10.81 -39.45 12.64
N ARG A 142 10.57 -38.12 12.80
CA ARG A 142 10.95 -37.11 11.83
C ARG A 142 11.50 -35.83 12.51
N PRO A 143 12.51 -35.92 13.37
CA PRO A 143 12.95 -34.80 14.22
C PRO A 143 13.38 -33.59 13.39
N GLY A 144 14.09 -33.77 12.28
CA GLY A 144 14.59 -32.70 11.44
C GLY A 144 13.51 -31.84 10.84
N ALA A 145 12.38 -32.45 10.51
CA ALA A 145 11.27 -31.73 9.94
C ALA A 145 10.52 -30.90 11.00
N PHE A 146 10.38 -31.40 12.25
CA PHE A 146 9.81 -30.63 13.35
C PHE A 146 10.73 -29.51 13.82
N VAL A 147 12.06 -29.70 13.78
CA VAL A 147 13.04 -28.63 14.04
C VAL A 147 12.89 -27.52 13.01
N ARG A 148 12.85 -27.84 11.73
CA ARG A 148 12.65 -26.84 10.68
C ARG A 148 11.32 -26.12 10.85
N ALA A 149 10.23 -26.86 11.03
CA ALA A 149 8.92 -26.27 11.25
C ALA A 149 8.88 -25.34 12.48
N SER A 150 9.59 -25.69 13.56
CA SER A 150 9.72 -24.83 14.74
C SER A 150 10.46 -23.53 14.43
N GLN A 151 11.54 -23.60 13.68
CA GLN A 151 12.32 -22.42 13.28
C GLN A 151 11.48 -21.51 12.36
N ASP A 152 10.85 -22.08 11.35
CA ASP A 152 10.02 -21.34 10.39
C ASP A 152 8.79 -20.71 11.09
N LEU A 153 8.15 -21.43 12.03
CA LEU A 153 7.04 -20.90 12.83
C LEU A 153 7.47 -19.74 13.72
N ASN A 154 8.62 -19.86 14.38
CA ASN A 154 9.16 -18.78 15.20
C ASN A 154 9.49 -17.56 14.35
N GLN A 155 10.18 -17.75 13.23
CA GLN A 155 10.49 -16.65 12.31
C GLN A 155 9.22 -16.00 11.75
N ALA A 156 8.26 -16.78 11.27
CA ALA A 156 6.99 -16.25 10.76
C ALA A 156 6.21 -15.48 11.84
N THR A 157 6.28 -15.91 13.09
CA THR A 157 5.67 -15.18 14.23
C THR A 157 6.33 -13.82 14.43
N LEU A 158 7.66 -13.73 14.37
CA LEU A 158 8.41 -12.48 14.51
C LEU A 158 8.15 -11.54 13.32
N ASP A 159 8.11 -12.08 12.10
CA ASP A 159 7.78 -11.31 10.90
C ASP A 159 6.34 -10.80 10.94
N ARG A 160 5.41 -11.62 11.41
CA ARG A 160 4.01 -11.22 11.60
C ARG A 160 3.89 -10.08 12.61
N SER A 161 4.62 -10.11 13.73
CA SER A 161 4.57 -9.03 14.71
C SER A 161 5.02 -7.69 14.12
N ARG A 162 6.03 -7.69 13.25
CA ARG A 162 6.51 -6.50 12.55
C ARG A 162 5.47 -5.95 11.57
N LEU A 163 4.83 -6.84 10.82
CA LEU A 163 3.76 -6.48 9.88
C LEU A 163 2.53 -5.93 10.60
N GLU A 164 2.09 -6.59 11.66
CA GLU A 164 0.92 -6.15 12.45
C GLU A 164 1.15 -4.77 13.07
N GLU A 165 2.35 -4.52 13.63
CA GLU A 165 2.71 -3.21 14.17
C GLU A 165 2.69 -2.14 13.08
N TYR A 166 3.25 -2.43 11.89
CA TYR A 166 3.20 -1.52 10.76
C TYR A 166 1.77 -1.20 10.31
N LEU A 167 0.95 -2.23 10.11
CA LEU A 167 -0.43 -2.05 9.66
C LEU A 167 -1.29 -1.30 10.68
N LEU A 168 -1.09 -1.60 11.97
CA LEU A 168 -1.76 -0.89 13.06
C LEU A 168 -1.38 0.59 13.06
N ALA A 169 -0.09 0.90 12.97
CA ALA A 169 0.40 2.27 12.95
C ALA A 169 -0.13 3.04 11.72
N ILE A 170 -0.12 2.45 10.52
CA ILE A 170 -0.67 3.09 9.31
C ILE A 170 -2.17 3.37 9.46
N ARG A 171 -2.96 2.43 9.98
CA ARG A 171 -4.40 2.63 10.24
C ARG A 171 -4.65 3.75 11.25
N THR A 172 -3.90 3.74 12.35
CA THR A 172 -4.03 4.76 13.40
C THR A 172 -3.68 6.16 12.88
N LEU A 173 -2.62 6.27 12.08
CA LEU A 173 -2.23 7.54 11.45
C LEU A 173 -3.27 8.02 10.44
N ASP A 174 -3.82 7.12 9.63
CA ASP A 174 -4.87 7.42 8.65
C ASP A 174 -6.14 7.98 9.33
N GLU A 175 -6.54 7.39 10.45
CA GLU A 175 -7.70 7.84 11.23
C GLU A 175 -7.45 9.17 11.97
N ALA A 176 -6.22 9.41 12.42
CA ALA A 176 -5.89 10.58 13.24
C ALA A 176 -5.51 11.81 12.44
N ASP A 177 -4.64 11.68 11.45
CA ASP A 177 -4.11 12.78 10.63
C ASP A 177 -3.39 12.26 9.38
N HIS A 178 -4.08 12.21 8.26
CA HIS A 178 -3.53 11.75 6.96
C HIS A 178 -2.25 12.48 6.54
N ALA A 179 -2.08 13.76 6.90
CA ALA A 179 -0.91 14.52 6.50
C ALA A 179 0.40 13.97 7.11
N ARG A 180 0.31 13.31 8.28
CA ARG A 180 1.46 12.71 8.95
C ARG A 180 1.96 11.42 8.31
N LEU A 181 1.14 10.76 7.49
CA LEU A 181 1.52 9.52 6.81
C LEU A 181 2.79 9.68 5.97
N LYS A 182 2.93 10.81 5.29
CA LYS A 182 4.08 11.09 4.44
C LYS A 182 5.40 11.08 5.22
N ASP A 183 5.38 11.59 6.44
CA ASP A 183 6.58 11.68 7.30
C ASP A 183 6.78 10.40 8.12
N ALA A 184 5.70 9.79 8.62
CA ALA A 184 5.77 8.64 9.52
C ALA A 184 5.98 7.30 8.79
N ALA A 185 5.42 7.10 7.59
CA ALA A 185 5.52 5.83 6.88
C ALA A 185 6.97 5.42 6.54
N PRO A 186 7.87 6.32 6.11
CA PRO A 186 9.28 5.98 5.93
C PRO A 186 10.00 5.63 7.23
N LEU A 187 9.63 6.27 8.36
CA LEU A 187 10.19 5.97 9.67
C LEU A 187 9.73 4.59 10.14
N LEU A 188 8.43 4.30 10.03
CA LEU A 188 7.86 2.98 10.31
C LEU A 188 8.53 1.88 9.49
N ALA A 189 8.67 2.10 8.18
CA ALA A 189 9.31 1.16 7.27
C ALA A 189 10.74 0.84 7.69
N ARG A 190 11.52 1.85 8.08
CA ARG A 190 12.89 1.68 8.57
C ARG A 190 12.93 0.98 9.93
N SER A 191 12.11 1.43 10.91
CA SER A 191 12.10 0.89 12.27
C SER A 191 11.72 -0.57 12.32
N LEU A 192 10.76 -0.97 11.48
CA LEU A 192 10.25 -2.33 11.41
C LEU A 192 10.93 -3.17 10.31
N ALA A 193 11.90 -2.59 9.59
CA ALA A 193 12.59 -3.19 8.45
C ALA A 193 11.61 -3.76 7.39
N ILE A 194 10.63 -2.95 7.02
CA ILE A 194 9.63 -3.25 5.98
C ILE A 194 9.95 -2.42 4.75
N LYS A 195 9.91 -3.05 3.58
CA LYS A 195 10.09 -2.36 2.31
C LYS A 195 8.73 -1.98 1.73
N VAL A 196 8.45 -0.70 1.71
CA VAL A 196 7.19 -0.14 1.18
C VAL A 196 7.39 0.52 -0.19
N ASP A 197 6.31 0.60 -0.97
CA ASP A 197 6.31 1.38 -2.21
C ASP A 197 6.13 2.87 -1.88
N THR A 198 7.20 3.63 -2.02
CA THR A 198 7.20 5.08 -1.76
C THR A 198 6.30 5.87 -2.70
N LYS A 199 5.93 5.31 -3.88
CA LYS A 199 4.97 5.95 -4.80
C LYS A 199 3.56 6.08 -4.19
N CYS A 200 3.26 5.28 -3.17
CA CYS A 200 2.02 5.42 -2.43
C CYS A 200 1.90 6.79 -1.76
N LEU A 201 3.03 7.39 -1.33
CA LEU A 201 3.07 8.69 -0.68
C LEU A 201 2.89 9.87 -1.64
N ASP A 202 2.99 9.63 -2.96
CA ASP A 202 2.73 10.63 -3.98
C ASP A 202 1.25 10.72 -4.38
N ARG A 203 0.42 9.80 -3.87
CA ARG A 203 -1.03 9.80 -4.10
C ARG A 203 -1.73 10.87 -3.26
N ILE A 204 -2.99 11.14 -3.60
CA ILE A 204 -3.84 11.99 -2.76
C ILE A 204 -3.98 11.37 -1.36
N PRO A 205 -4.08 12.17 -0.29
CA PRO A 205 -4.02 11.70 1.10
C PRO A 205 -4.94 10.51 1.40
N GLU A 206 -6.16 10.50 0.90
CA GLU A 206 -7.16 9.46 1.14
C GLU A 206 -6.81 8.10 0.51
N LEU A 207 -5.89 8.07 -0.45
CA LEU A 207 -5.43 6.85 -1.13
C LEU A 207 -4.05 6.39 -0.66
N GLN A 208 -3.36 7.14 0.20
CA GLN A 208 -2.03 6.78 0.68
C GLN A 208 -2.06 5.55 1.58
N ALA A 209 -2.89 5.56 2.62
CA ALA A 209 -2.98 4.45 3.55
C ALA A 209 -3.48 3.15 2.89
N PRO A 210 -4.58 3.14 2.10
CA PRO A 210 -4.97 1.95 1.35
C PRO A 210 -3.86 1.41 0.43
N CYS A 211 -3.09 2.29 -0.21
CA CYS A 211 -1.97 1.89 -1.04
C CYS A 211 -0.82 1.27 -0.23
N LEU A 212 -0.45 1.88 0.91
CA LEU A 212 0.61 1.39 1.80
C LEU A 212 0.27 0.05 2.45
N MET A 213 -1.01 -0.25 2.64
CA MET A 213 -1.51 -1.51 3.17
C MET A 213 -1.87 -2.52 2.08
N GLN A 214 -1.86 -2.11 0.80
CA GLN A 214 -2.24 -2.98 -0.30
C GLN A 214 -1.26 -4.15 -0.42
N GLY A 215 -1.81 -5.37 -0.40
CA GLY A 215 -1.00 -6.58 -0.47
C GLY A 215 -0.22 -6.86 0.82
N GLU A 216 -0.91 -6.82 1.96
CA GLU A 216 -0.34 -7.09 3.31
C GLU A 216 0.64 -8.26 3.31
N ASP A 217 0.28 -9.36 2.65
CA ASP A 217 1.11 -10.55 2.53
C ASP A 217 2.31 -10.38 1.58
N SER A 218 2.35 -9.30 0.79
CA SER A 218 3.42 -9.03 -0.17
C SER A 218 4.42 -7.96 0.30
N LEU A 219 4.23 -7.37 1.48
CA LEU A 219 5.18 -6.43 2.07
C LEU A 219 6.51 -7.16 2.31
N ILE A 220 7.57 -6.67 1.68
CA ILE A 220 8.89 -7.30 1.75
C ILE A 220 9.56 -6.88 3.05
N LEU A 221 9.87 -7.86 3.90
CA LEU A 221 10.68 -7.65 5.08
C LEU A 221 12.16 -7.59 4.71
N ASN A 222 12.86 -6.56 5.20
CA ASN A 222 14.29 -6.35 4.95
C ASN A 222 15.04 -6.34 6.29
N ASP A 223 15.24 -7.51 6.87
CA ASP A 223 15.81 -7.67 8.23
C ASP A 223 17.29 -8.09 8.27
N GLY A 224 17.91 -8.27 7.11
CA GLY A 224 19.28 -8.75 7.02
C GLY A 224 19.49 -10.22 7.44
N HIS A 225 18.50 -10.82 8.12
CA HIS A 225 18.51 -12.22 8.55
C HIS A 225 17.79 -13.15 7.58
N SER A 226 16.88 -12.62 6.75
CA SER A 226 16.17 -13.38 5.72
C SER A 226 17.08 -13.99 4.65
N THR A 227 18.31 -13.50 4.51
CA THR A 227 19.32 -14.10 3.65
C THR A 227 19.78 -15.45 4.15
N SER A 228 19.76 -15.72 5.45
CA SER A 228 20.24 -16.98 6.01
C SER A 228 19.28 -18.16 5.77
N ILE A 229 17.97 -17.91 5.70
CA ILE A 229 16.97 -18.95 5.43
C ILE A 229 16.92 -19.24 3.91
N VAL A 230 16.96 -18.20 3.09
CA VAL A 230 17.07 -18.33 1.63
C VAL A 230 18.41 -18.97 1.26
N GLU A 231 19.52 -18.61 1.93
CA GLU A 231 20.84 -19.18 1.70
C GLU A 231 20.93 -20.63 2.20
N ALA A 232 20.30 -20.99 3.31
CA ALA A 232 20.20 -22.37 3.78
C ALA A 232 19.30 -23.26 2.90
N LEU A 233 18.26 -22.68 2.27
CA LEU A 233 17.42 -23.37 1.28
C LEU A 233 18.07 -23.39 -0.10
N THR A 234 18.95 -22.44 -0.42
CA THR A 234 19.63 -22.35 -1.72
C THR A 234 21.00 -23.04 -1.74
N SER A 235 21.52 -23.51 -0.64
CA SER A 235 22.81 -24.22 -0.59
C SER A 235 22.75 -25.73 -0.91
N GLY A 236 21.59 -26.26 -1.37
CA GLY A 236 21.45 -27.64 -1.79
C GLY A 236 21.34 -27.81 -3.32
N PRO A 237 21.59 -29.01 -3.88
CA PRO A 237 21.53 -29.26 -5.34
C PRO A 237 20.18 -28.99 -6.00
N ALA A 238 19.12 -28.76 -5.24
CA ALA A 238 17.79 -28.40 -5.74
C ALA A 238 17.57 -26.88 -5.83
N SER A 239 18.50 -26.09 -5.32
CA SER A 239 18.40 -24.63 -5.27
C SER A 239 18.58 -23.97 -6.61
N ASP A 240 19.49 -24.51 -7.42
CA ASP A 240 19.77 -23.95 -8.76
C ASP A 240 18.55 -24.07 -9.67
N LEU A 241 17.79 -25.16 -9.56
CA LEU A 241 16.53 -25.39 -10.29
C LEU A 241 15.39 -24.49 -9.81
N ALA A 242 15.32 -24.18 -8.50
CA ALA A 242 14.30 -23.30 -7.94
C ALA A 242 14.62 -21.82 -8.26
N MET A 243 15.90 -21.46 -8.29
CA MET A 243 16.35 -20.12 -8.66
C MET A 243 16.18 -19.87 -10.17
N GLU A 244 16.54 -20.84 -11.02
CA GLU A 244 16.39 -20.76 -12.47
C GLU A 244 14.90 -20.73 -12.89
N ALA A 245 14.01 -21.45 -12.18
CA ALA A 245 12.57 -21.39 -12.39
C ALA A 245 11.95 -20.05 -11.97
N SER A 246 12.52 -19.34 -10.99
CA SER A 246 12.03 -18.04 -10.55
C SER A 246 12.37 -16.88 -11.49
N TYR A 247 13.37 -17.07 -12.37
CA TYR A 247 13.77 -16.06 -13.37
C TYR A 247 13.08 -16.23 -14.73
N THR A 248 12.20 -17.23 -14.92
CA THR A 248 11.51 -17.40 -16.20
C THR A 248 10.30 -16.45 -16.31
N PRO A 249 10.18 -15.69 -17.42
CA PRO A 249 9.09 -14.72 -17.63
C PRO A 249 7.67 -15.32 -17.67
N GLN A 250 7.58 -16.64 -17.80
CA GLN A 250 6.30 -17.38 -17.85
C GLN A 250 5.73 -17.75 -16.48
N LEU A 251 6.55 -17.66 -15.43
CA LEU A 251 6.12 -17.79 -14.04
C LEU A 251 6.20 -16.41 -13.37
N SER A 252 5.56 -15.39 -13.95
CA SER A 252 5.54 -14.02 -13.44
C SER A 252 4.75 -13.91 -12.13
N TYR A 253 5.22 -14.61 -11.12
CA TYR A 253 4.86 -14.40 -9.74
C TYR A 253 5.95 -13.55 -9.10
N GLY A 254 5.57 -12.30 -8.79
CA GLY A 254 6.42 -11.36 -8.10
C GLY A 254 7.06 -11.98 -6.85
N TYR A 255 8.18 -11.42 -6.48
CA TYR A 255 8.93 -11.74 -5.28
C TYR A 255 8.00 -12.01 -4.09
N TYR A 256 7.92 -13.26 -3.65
CA TYR A 256 7.30 -13.57 -2.38
C TYR A 256 8.12 -12.93 -1.27
N SER A 257 7.45 -12.26 -0.32
CA SER A 257 8.15 -11.83 0.88
C SER A 257 8.72 -13.06 1.61
N PRO A 258 9.83 -12.93 2.36
CA PRO A 258 10.35 -14.01 3.18
C PRO A 258 9.30 -14.64 4.10
N TYR A 259 8.37 -13.81 4.60
CA TYR A 259 7.22 -14.23 5.40
C TYR A 259 6.31 -15.20 4.64
N ILE A 260 5.90 -14.87 3.41
CA ILE A 260 5.05 -15.76 2.59
C ILE A 260 5.78 -17.07 2.26
N ALA A 261 7.08 -17.00 1.95
CA ALA A 261 7.87 -18.19 1.68
C ALA A 261 7.90 -19.11 2.91
N SER A 262 8.16 -18.57 4.10
CA SER A 262 8.15 -19.32 5.37
C SER A 262 6.78 -19.92 5.65
N VAL A 263 5.69 -19.16 5.48
CA VAL A 263 4.31 -19.64 5.67
C VAL A 263 3.97 -20.78 4.73
N MET A 264 4.39 -20.69 3.46
CA MET A 264 4.17 -21.77 2.48
C MET A 264 4.96 -23.02 2.81
N ASP A 265 6.19 -22.90 3.25
CA ASP A 265 7.04 -24.03 3.63
C ASP A 265 6.54 -24.71 4.90
N ILE A 266 6.11 -23.93 5.90
CA ILE A 266 5.45 -24.46 7.10
C ILE A 266 4.22 -25.28 6.72
N ALA A 267 3.35 -24.75 5.86
CA ALA A 267 2.14 -25.45 5.43
C ALA A 267 2.48 -26.77 4.72
N ARG A 268 3.48 -26.77 3.81
CA ARG A 268 3.93 -27.99 3.10
C ARG A 268 4.57 -29.00 4.04
N ILE A 269 5.42 -28.56 4.97
CA ILE A 269 6.06 -29.42 5.96
C ILE A 269 4.98 -30.08 6.82
N MET A 270 4.03 -29.31 7.34
CA MET A 270 2.96 -29.81 8.20
C MET A 270 2.02 -30.77 7.47
N ASP A 271 1.67 -30.50 6.22
CA ASP A 271 0.85 -31.38 5.40
C ASP A 271 1.55 -32.73 5.14
N SER A 272 2.88 -32.75 5.04
CA SER A 272 3.66 -33.99 4.90
C SER A 272 3.61 -34.91 6.13
N PHE A 273 3.11 -34.43 7.27
CA PHE A 273 3.04 -35.17 8.54
C PHE A 273 1.69 -35.77 8.84
N HIS A 274 0.66 -35.51 8.02
CA HIS A 274 -0.63 -36.06 8.32
C HIS A 274 -0.57 -37.61 8.35
N THR A 275 -1.27 -38.18 9.32
CA THR A 275 -1.48 -39.61 9.48
C THR A 275 -2.97 -39.91 9.31
N ALA A 276 -3.35 -41.18 9.29
CA ALA A 276 -4.77 -41.52 9.31
C ALA A 276 -5.53 -40.99 10.53
N GLN A 277 -4.83 -40.62 11.60
CA GLN A 277 -5.39 -40.13 12.87
C GLN A 277 -5.19 -38.65 13.09
N TYR A 278 -4.05 -38.08 12.68
CA TYR A 278 -3.65 -36.71 12.95
C TYR A 278 -3.23 -35.93 11.70
N GLN A 279 -3.68 -34.71 11.63
CA GLN A 279 -3.11 -33.66 10.80
C GLN A 279 -2.56 -32.53 11.70
N TYR A 280 -1.41 -32.01 11.36
CA TYR A 280 -0.77 -30.95 12.14
C TYR A 280 -1.07 -29.59 11.52
N ILE A 281 -1.66 -28.70 12.30
CA ILE A 281 -2.00 -27.34 11.88
C ILE A 281 -0.99 -26.40 12.50
N PRO A 282 -0.20 -25.68 11.71
CA PRO A 282 0.69 -24.65 12.24
C PRO A 282 -0.14 -23.52 12.84
N ALA A 283 0.33 -22.99 13.97
CA ALA A 283 -0.25 -21.83 14.62
C ALA A 283 0.82 -20.76 14.81
N LEU A 284 0.55 -19.55 14.32
CA LEU A 284 1.39 -18.40 14.63
C LEU A 284 0.96 -17.83 15.98
N ALA A 285 1.94 -17.45 16.79
CA ALA A 285 1.70 -16.90 18.11
C ALA A 285 1.78 -15.37 18.07
N SER A 286 0.65 -14.69 18.17
CA SER A 286 0.58 -13.24 18.32
C SER A 286 0.63 -12.87 19.81
N GLN A 287 1.42 -11.86 20.15
CA GLN A 287 1.56 -11.41 21.55
C GLN A 287 0.41 -10.52 21.96
N GLN A 288 -0.31 -10.90 23.01
CA GLN A 288 -1.39 -10.10 23.61
C GLN A 288 -1.13 -9.95 25.12
N GLY A 289 -0.30 -9.00 25.50
CA GLY A 289 0.16 -8.85 26.88
C GLY A 289 0.91 -10.09 27.36
N ASP A 290 0.51 -10.72 28.47
CA ASP A 290 1.13 -11.94 29.03
C ASP A 290 0.74 -13.22 28.29
N ARG A 291 -0.08 -13.15 27.24
CA ARG A 291 -0.64 -14.31 26.55
C ARG A 291 -0.20 -14.35 25.10
N LEU A 292 -0.11 -15.57 24.58
CA LEU A 292 0.06 -15.85 23.15
C LEU A 292 -1.29 -16.23 22.56
N ALA A 293 -1.86 -15.37 21.74
CA ALA A 293 -3.01 -15.71 20.92
C ALA A 293 -2.55 -16.48 19.69
N LEU A 294 -3.06 -17.67 19.49
CA LEU A 294 -2.74 -18.47 18.32
C LEU A 294 -3.62 -18.08 17.15
N THR A 295 -3.03 -17.90 15.97
CA THR A 295 -3.73 -17.71 14.71
C THR A 295 -3.46 -18.88 13.79
N LEU A 296 -4.53 -19.35 13.13
CA LEU A 296 -4.52 -20.59 12.34
C LEU A 296 -4.79 -20.28 10.87
N ASN A 297 -4.23 -21.08 9.99
CA ASN A 297 -4.50 -20.99 8.55
C ASN A 297 -5.66 -21.89 8.09
N THR A 298 -6.12 -22.80 8.93
CA THR A 298 -7.18 -23.75 8.61
C THR A 298 -8.03 -24.02 9.86
N PRO A 299 -9.35 -24.17 9.74
CA PRO A 299 -10.18 -24.50 10.88
C PRO A 299 -9.84 -25.93 11.37
N PRO A 300 -9.70 -26.13 12.69
CA PRO A 300 -9.35 -27.43 13.24
C PRO A 300 -10.48 -28.43 13.07
N SER A 301 -10.13 -29.67 12.67
CA SER A 301 -11.03 -30.82 12.59
C SER A 301 -10.97 -31.64 13.88
N PHE A 302 -12.14 -32.04 14.37
CA PHE A 302 -12.29 -32.97 15.51
C PHE A 302 -12.66 -34.39 15.06
N HIS A 303 -12.66 -34.63 13.74
CA HIS A 303 -12.82 -35.93 13.11
C HIS A 303 -11.51 -36.40 12.47
N ASN A 304 -11.33 -37.69 12.31
CA ASN A 304 -10.12 -38.24 11.71
C ASN A 304 -9.92 -37.77 10.25
N PRO A 305 -8.75 -37.24 9.89
CA PRO A 305 -7.62 -36.96 10.77
C PRO A 305 -7.90 -35.73 11.67
N MET A 306 -7.68 -35.87 12.99
CA MET A 306 -7.90 -34.80 13.97
C MET A 306 -6.78 -33.77 13.90
N SER A 307 -7.15 -32.49 14.06
CA SER A 307 -6.18 -31.40 13.99
C SER A 307 -5.40 -31.25 15.31
N VAL A 308 -4.10 -31.36 15.22
CA VAL A 308 -3.15 -31.02 16.30
C VAL A 308 -2.60 -29.64 16.01
N LEU A 309 -2.88 -28.68 16.87
CA LEU A 309 -2.32 -27.32 16.73
C LEU A 309 -0.87 -27.35 17.20
N VAL A 310 0.02 -26.74 16.43
CA VAL A 310 1.45 -26.70 16.69
C VAL A 310 1.92 -25.25 16.74
N ALA A 311 2.40 -24.83 17.92
CA ALA A 311 2.99 -23.51 18.11
C ALA A 311 4.48 -23.65 18.50
N ALA A 312 5.32 -22.81 17.93
CA ALA A 312 6.72 -22.72 18.33
C ALA A 312 6.89 -21.71 19.45
N LEU A 313 7.76 -22.02 20.39
CA LEU A 313 8.30 -21.05 21.34
C LEU A 313 9.69 -20.61 20.86
N PRO A 314 10.25 -19.53 21.45
CA PRO A 314 11.60 -19.09 21.13
C PRO A 314 12.63 -20.22 21.19
N ALA A 315 13.65 -20.13 20.34
CA ALA A 315 14.72 -21.13 20.27
C ALA A 315 15.48 -21.23 21.60
N VAL A 316 16.04 -22.42 21.86
CA VAL A 316 16.94 -22.61 23.01
C VAL A 316 18.35 -22.35 22.52
N GLU A 317 18.85 -21.15 22.79
CA GLU A 317 20.15 -20.67 22.31
C GLU A 317 20.74 -19.65 23.27
N PRO A 318 22.08 -19.41 23.19
CA PRO A 318 22.66 -18.30 23.92
C PRO A 318 22.01 -16.97 23.59
N PRO A 319 21.86 -16.06 24.57
CA PRO A 319 21.27 -14.77 24.35
C PRO A 319 22.07 -13.98 23.29
N GLN A 320 21.35 -13.44 22.30
CA GLN A 320 21.90 -12.53 21.30
C GLN A 320 21.28 -11.16 21.55
N LEU A 321 22.15 -10.21 21.93
CA LEU A 321 21.70 -8.82 22.12
C LEU A 321 21.32 -8.18 20.78
N PRO A 322 20.31 -7.29 20.77
CA PRO A 322 19.89 -6.65 19.54
C PRO A 322 21.01 -5.74 18.99
N PRO A 323 21.31 -5.79 17.67
CA PRO A 323 22.33 -4.96 17.04
C PRO A 323 21.85 -3.51 16.83
N LEU A 324 21.32 -2.89 17.88
CA LEU A 324 20.75 -1.56 17.85
C LEU A 324 21.86 -0.50 17.77
N HIS A 325 21.74 0.42 16.84
CA HIS A 325 22.68 1.54 16.72
C HIS A 325 21.94 2.83 16.41
N ALA A 326 22.60 3.96 16.71
CA ALA A 326 22.06 5.28 16.39
C ALA A 326 22.02 5.49 14.87
N VAL A 327 20.93 6.01 14.34
CA VAL A 327 20.78 6.32 12.90
C VAL A 327 21.85 7.32 12.45
N ASN A 328 22.14 8.30 13.29
CA ASN A 328 23.21 9.24 13.06
C ASN A 328 24.01 9.42 14.36
N PRO A 329 25.16 8.77 14.51
CA PRO A 329 25.95 8.84 15.75
C PRO A 329 26.61 10.21 15.99
N THR A 330 26.64 11.08 14.97
CA THR A 330 27.24 12.43 15.09
C THR A 330 26.18 13.52 15.32
N GLN A 331 24.91 13.16 15.34
CA GLN A 331 23.84 14.12 15.57
C GLN A 331 23.77 14.50 17.04
N ILE A 332 23.66 15.81 17.30
CA ILE A 332 23.49 16.37 18.63
C ILE A 332 22.01 16.64 18.89
N TYR A 333 21.52 16.24 20.05
CA TYR A 333 20.12 16.36 20.45
C TYR A 333 19.91 17.40 21.54
N CYS A 334 18.75 18.03 21.56
CA CYS A 334 18.39 19.00 22.56
C CYS A 334 17.79 18.36 23.81
N ALA A 335 18.48 18.46 24.94
CA ALA A 335 18.01 17.94 26.23
C ALA A 335 16.77 18.70 26.77
N ARG A 336 16.49 19.89 26.25
CA ARG A 336 15.34 20.73 26.67
C ARG A 336 14.05 20.43 25.92
N LYS A 337 14.09 19.61 24.90
CA LYS A 337 12.91 19.15 24.18
C LYS A 337 12.15 18.16 25.06
N THR A 338 10.93 18.53 25.47
CA THR A 338 10.12 17.74 26.43
C THR A 338 9.82 16.31 25.98
N SER A 339 9.68 16.08 24.67
CA SER A 339 9.58 14.77 24.07
C SER A 339 10.78 14.57 23.14
N LEU A 340 11.85 14.02 23.70
CA LEU A 340 13.09 13.78 22.98
C LEU A 340 13.01 12.45 22.25
N VAL A 341 13.19 12.48 20.95
CA VAL A 341 13.28 11.26 20.11
C VAL A 341 14.75 10.97 19.83
N LEU A 342 15.19 9.77 20.16
CA LEU A 342 16.52 9.24 19.89
C LEU A 342 16.43 8.20 18.78
N PRO A 343 16.72 8.56 17.51
CA PRO A 343 16.55 7.68 16.38
C PRO A 343 17.52 6.50 16.40
N VAL A 344 17.00 5.30 16.28
CA VAL A 344 17.77 4.06 16.27
C VAL A 344 17.32 3.13 15.14
N GLU A 345 18.22 2.23 14.73
CA GLU A 345 17.96 1.22 13.71
C GLU A 345 18.77 -0.06 13.95
N GLY A 346 18.56 -1.08 13.12
CA GLY A 346 19.28 -2.36 13.17
C GLY A 346 18.59 -3.46 13.98
N ALA A 347 17.57 -3.13 14.77
CA ALA A 347 16.87 -4.11 15.62
C ALA A 347 15.34 -3.93 15.55
N PRO A 348 14.68 -4.38 14.48
CA PRO A 348 13.23 -4.15 14.27
C PRO A 348 12.35 -4.77 15.36
N LEU A 349 12.79 -5.85 16.00
CA LEU A 349 12.05 -6.51 17.07
C LEU A 349 11.96 -5.66 18.36
N VAL A 350 12.81 -4.65 18.51
CA VAL A 350 12.70 -3.67 19.63
C VAL A 350 11.40 -2.89 19.54
N PHE A 351 10.87 -2.68 18.33
CA PHE A 351 9.65 -1.91 18.08
C PHE A 351 8.38 -2.77 17.99
N SER A 352 8.51 -4.05 17.62
CA SER A 352 7.36 -4.93 17.36
C SER A 352 7.14 -6.02 18.43
N THR A 353 8.01 -6.09 19.44
CA THR A 353 7.89 -7.04 20.54
C THR A 353 8.12 -6.35 21.89
N HIS A 354 7.91 -7.08 22.99
CA HIS A 354 8.23 -6.63 24.33
C HIS A 354 9.60 -7.14 24.85
N TYR A 355 10.46 -7.63 23.94
CA TYR A 355 11.76 -8.16 24.32
C TYR A 355 12.68 -7.10 24.94
N ALA A 356 12.65 -5.88 24.39
CA ALA A 356 13.30 -4.73 25.00
C ALA A 356 12.36 -4.10 26.05
N HIS A 357 12.75 -4.13 27.30
CA HIS A 357 11.94 -3.59 28.37
C HIS A 357 12.78 -2.85 29.40
N ASP A 358 12.14 -2.04 30.26
CA ASP A 358 12.78 -1.19 31.27
C ASP A 358 13.90 -0.32 30.70
N VAL A 359 13.77 0.07 29.42
CA VAL A 359 14.78 0.87 28.72
C VAL A 359 14.78 2.29 29.29
N ARG A 360 15.97 2.82 29.54
CA ARG A 360 16.22 4.14 30.12
C ARG A 360 17.33 4.84 29.37
N LEU A 361 17.21 6.14 29.23
CA LEU A 361 18.31 7.01 28.84
C LEU A 361 19.09 7.38 30.11
N ARG A 362 20.33 6.96 30.19
CA ARG A 362 21.26 7.27 31.28
C ARG A 362 22.08 8.51 30.91
N LEU A 363 21.98 9.56 31.69
CA LEU A 363 22.70 10.80 31.51
C LEU A 363 23.72 10.99 32.64
N GLU A 364 24.86 11.57 32.28
CA GLU A 364 25.86 12.00 33.26
C GLU A 364 25.65 13.48 33.64
N GLY A 365 25.37 13.72 34.93
CA GLY A 365 25.28 15.07 35.49
C GLY A 365 26.65 15.72 35.73
N LYS A 366 26.68 17.02 36.04
CA LYS A 366 27.90 17.79 36.31
C LYS A 366 28.77 17.21 37.40
N ASP A 367 28.15 16.64 38.41
CA ASP A 367 28.83 16.10 39.61
C ASP A 367 29.11 14.60 39.48
N GLY A 368 28.99 14.04 38.25
CA GLY A 368 29.09 12.58 38.03
C GLY A 368 27.86 11.82 38.52
N ALA A 369 26.76 12.51 38.85
CA ALA A 369 25.51 11.87 39.22
C ALA A 369 24.84 11.23 38.00
N ILE A 370 24.38 9.99 38.15
CA ILE A 370 23.65 9.30 37.09
C ILE A 370 22.17 9.67 37.19
N ILE A 371 21.60 10.05 36.05
CA ILE A 371 20.18 10.37 35.91
C ILE A 371 19.60 9.40 34.86
N ASP A 372 18.71 8.53 35.30
CA ASP A 372 18.03 7.57 34.44
C ASP A 372 16.60 8.06 34.08
N LEU A 373 16.31 8.24 32.80
CA LEU A 373 15.00 8.63 32.28
C LEU A 373 14.36 7.45 31.53
N PRO A 374 13.09 7.12 31.77
CA PRO A 374 12.40 6.10 31.01
C PRO A 374 12.39 6.43 29.52
N ALA A 375 12.73 5.43 28.70
CA ALA A 375 12.73 5.54 27.25
C ALA A 375 11.78 4.48 26.68
N LYS A 376 10.85 4.90 25.82
CA LYS A 376 9.87 4.02 25.18
C LYS A 376 10.19 3.91 23.69
N ALA A 377 10.28 2.70 23.17
CA ALA A 377 10.41 2.47 21.74
C ALA A 377 9.13 2.92 21.02
N ASP A 378 9.27 3.64 19.93
CA ASP A 378 8.19 4.18 19.11
C ASP A 378 8.58 4.07 17.63
N ALA A 379 7.92 3.15 16.93
CA ALA A 379 8.20 2.88 15.53
C ALA A 379 7.79 4.05 14.60
N GLU A 380 6.74 4.79 14.95
CA GLU A 380 6.27 5.93 14.16
C GLU A 380 7.26 7.10 14.20
N GLN A 381 7.96 7.25 15.32
CA GLN A 381 8.99 8.27 15.49
C GLN A 381 10.40 7.76 15.15
N GLY A 382 10.53 6.47 14.86
CA GLY A 382 11.76 5.86 14.40
C GLY A 382 12.86 5.76 15.47
N GLY A 383 12.50 5.67 16.75
CA GLY A 383 13.49 5.64 17.83
C GLY A 383 12.87 5.50 19.21
N PHE A 384 13.67 5.81 20.23
CA PHE A 384 13.20 5.88 21.60
C PHE A 384 12.72 7.29 21.95
N VAL A 385 11.53 7.36 22.50
CA VAL A 385 10.94 8.59 23.02
C VAL A 385 11.21 8.69 24.50
N VAL A 386 11.82 9.81 24.92
CA VAL A 386 12.19 10.10 26.30
C VAL A 386 11.50 11.35 26.77
N ASP A 387 10.79 11.28 27.89
CA ASP A 387 10.22 12.45 28.55
C ASP A 387 11.30 13.15 29.40
N THR A 388 11.72 14.32 28.96
CA THR A 388 12.72 15.14 29.61
C THR A 388 12.12 16.25 30.50
N SER A 389 10.81 16.32 30.62
CA SER A 389 10.09 17.38 31.36
C SER A 389 10.48 17.44 32.84
N GLY A 390 10.88 16.30 33.43
CA GLY A 390 11.34 16.18 34.81
C GLY A 390 12.82 16.55 35.03
N LEU A 391 13.59 16.82 33.97
CA LEU A 391 15.02 17.10 34.06
C LEU A 391 15.28 18.48 34.67
N ARG A 392 16.12 18.51 35.73
CA ARG A 392 16.64 19.74 36.28
C ARG A 392 17.90 20.16 35.49
N MET A 393 17.69 21.02 34.50
CA MET A 393 18.75 21.46 33.60
C MET A 393 19.97 22.08 34.29
N ALA A 394 19.79 22.62 35.50
CA ALA A 394 20.87 23.15 36.32
C ALA A 394 21.91 22.12 36.74
N ASN A 395 21.49 20.84 36.85
CA ASN A 395 22.36 19.72 37.25
C ASN A 395 23.13 19.13 36.07
N LEU A 396 22.87 19.59 34.85
CA LEU A 396 23.47 19.08 33.61
C LEU A 396 24.54 20.04 33.07
N GLY A 397 25.55 19.50 32.42
CA GLY A 397 26.54 20.23 31.64
C GLY A 397 25.92 20.90 30.42
N ASP A 398 26.72 21.71 29.73
CA ASP A 398 26.31 22.26 28.44
C ASP A 398 26.33 21.20 27.36
N SER A 399 27.30 20.27 27.40
CA SER A 399 27.32 19.00 26.64
C SER A 399 27.04 17.85 27.60
N ILE A 400 26.22 16.92 27.21
CA ILE A 400 25.74 15.83 28.02
C ILE A 400 25.90 14.54 27.21
N HIS A 401 26.60 13.57 27.78
CA HIS A 401 26.68 12.24 27.20
C HIS A 401 25.53 11.39 27.76
N GLY A 402 24.78 10.77 26.87
CA GLY A 402 23.67 9.89 27.23
C GLY A 402 23.81 8.54 26.53
N SER A 403 23.43 7.45 27.21
CA SER A 403 23.39 6.11 26.62
C SER A 403 22.11 5.40 27.01
N LEU A 404 21.61 4.54 26.09
CA LEU A 404 20.46 3.71 26.38
C LEU A 404 20.90 2.49 27.19
N HIS A 405 20.15 2.15 28.22
CA HIS A 405 20.33 0.97 29.05
C HIS A 405 18.96 0.32 29.29
N GLY A 406 18.91 -0.97 29.38
CA GLY A 406 17.68 -1.71 29.63
C GLY A 406 17.91 -3.20 29.70
N TYR A 407 16.87 -3.94 29.39
CA TYR A 407 16.94 -5.40 29.31
C TYR A 407 16.49 -5.88 27.95
N TRP A 408 17.12 -6.93 27.46
CA TRP A 408 16.69 -7.75 26.35
C TRP A 408 16.39 -9.15 26.87
N GLY A 409 15.14 -9.42 27.14
CA GLY A 409 14.73 -10.61 27.88
C GLY A 409 15.25 -10.61 29.30
N PHE A 410 16.13 -11.55 29.63
CA PHE A 410 16.77 -11.65 30.95
C PHE A 410 18.12 -10.96 31.03
N GLU A 411 18.69 -10.54 29.91
CA GLU A 411 20.04 -10.00 29.84
C GLU A 411 20.03 -8.48 29.92
N GLU A 412 20.98 -7.90 30.64
CA GLU A 412 21.23 -6.47 30.61
C GLU A 412 21.74 -6.07 29.23
N TYR A 413 21.23 -4.95 28.73
CA TYR A 413 21.48 -4.46 27.39
C TYR A 413 21.94 -3.00 27.45
N ASP A 414 23.13 -2.75 26.89
CA ASP A 414 23.67 -1.42 26.65
C ASP A 414 23.49 -1.05 25.19
N GLY A 415 22.65 -0.05 24.95
CA GLY A 415 22.34 0.48 23.63
C GLY A 415 23.29 1.57 23.18
N PRO A 416 22.98 2.24 22.07
CA PRO A 416 23.81 3.31 21.54
C PRO A 416 23.90 4.51 22.46
N ALA A 417 25.01 5.24 22.32
CA ALA A 417 25.25 6.52 22.97
C ALA A 417 24.79 7.68 22.10
N PHE A 418 24.43 8.79 22.74
CA PHE A 418 23.95 10.03 22.11
C PHE A 418 24.60 11.24 22.79
N GLU A 419 24.93 12.23 21.97
CA GLU A 419 25.35 13.53 22.46
C GLU A 419 24.15 14.47 22.57
N LEU A 420 23.98 15.06 23.74
CA LEU A 420 22.92 16.03 23.99
C LEU A 420 23.52 17.37 24.43
N VAL A 421 22.79 18.44 24.17
CA VAL A 421 23.16 19.78 24.60
C VAL A 421 22.08 20.38 25.47
N ASN A 422 22.53 21.13 26.48
CA ASN A 422 21.72 21.94 27.35
C ASN A 422 21.90 23.42 26.99
N THR A 423 21.57 23.76 25.73
CA THR A 423 21.84 25.09 25.21
C THR A 423 20.98 26.16 25.87
N ARG A 424 21.59 27.28 26.22
CA ARG A 424 20.92 28.51 26.66
C ARG A 424 20.55 29.36 25.45
N ALA A 425 19.78 30.40 25.66
CA ALA A 425 19.46 31.37 24.61
C ALA A 425 20.74 31.87 23.92
N GLN A 426 20.79 31.80 22.60
CA GLN A 426 21.94 32.13 21.77
C GLN A 426 21.58 33.30 20.84
N SER A 427 22.59 34.03 20.41
CA SER A 427 22.44 34.98 19.30
C SER A 427 22.47 34.23 17.99
N TRP A 428 21.55 34.59 17.11
CA TRP A 428 21.47 34.08 15.74
C TRP A 428 21.93 35.13 14.75
N GLU A 429 22.76 34.75 13.82
CA GLU A 429 23.26 35.59 12.76
C GLU A 429 23.07 34.95 11.39
N LEU A 430 22.99 35.75 10.35
CA LEU A 430 23.00 35.25 8.97
C LEU A 430 24.43 34.79 8.61
N ALA A 431 24.54 33.68 7.94
CA ALA A 431 25.82 33.15 7.45
C ALA A 431 26.46 34.09 6.42
N SER A 432 25.64 34.77 5.62
CA SER A 432 26.06 35.80 4.68
C SER A 432 25.19 37.07 4.80
N LYS A 433 25.82 38.23 4.73
CA LYS A 433 25.09 39.52 4.71
C LYS A 433 24.23 39.67 3.45
N GLU A 434 24.57 38.99 2.35
CA GLU A 434 23.81 38.99 1.10
C GLU A 434 22.43 38.34 1.29
N GLU A 435 22.34 37.36 2.17
CA GLU A 435 21.07 36.68 2.50
C GLU A 435 20.09 37.58 3.31
N ALA A 436 20.55 38.71 3.83
CA ALA A 436 19.69 39.67 4.51
C ALA A 436 18.68 40.36 3.57
N ALA A 437 18.82 40.18 2.25
CA ALA A 437 18.04 40.83 1.21
C ALA A 437 17.25 39.83 0.35
N PRO A 438 16.33 39.04 0.93
CA PRO A 438 15.55 38.04 0.19
C PRO A 438 14.61 38.70 -0.82
N ILE A 439 14.28 37.97 -1.85
CA ILE A 439 13.44 38.49 -2.93
C ILE A 439 12.04 37.86 -2.81
N ILE A 440 11.02 38.71 -2.71
CA ILE A 440 9.62 38.28 -2.64
C ILE A 440 9.12 37.72 -3.96
N GLY A 441 8.03 36.96 -3.91
CA GLY A 441 7.37 36.33 -5.04
C GLY A 441 7.88 34.91 -5.39
N ARG A 442 8.80 34.38 -4.60
CA ARG A 442 9.30 33.02 -4.68
C ARG A 442 9.64 32.49 -3.29
N GLU A 443 9.88 31.22 -3.18
CA GLU A 443 10.61 30.65 -2.04
C GLU A 443 12.07 31.09 -2.13
N ASP A 444 12.60 31.67 -1.06
CA ASP A 444 14.01 31.98 -0.95
C ASP A 444 14.59 31.29 0.29
N THR A 445 15.88 31.08 0.33
CA THR A 445 16.54 30.32 1.39
C THR A 445 17.59 31.20 2.05
N VAL A 446 17.66 31.19 3.38
CA VAL A 446 18.70 31.84 4.16
C VAL A 446 19.36 30.84 5.12
N HIS A 447 20.63 31.07 5.41
CA HIS A 447 21.39 30.28 6.36
C HIS A 447 21.61 31.07 7.66
N LEU A 448 21.14 30.47 8.77
CA LEU A 448 21.34 31.05 10.09
C LEU A 448 22.44 30.27 10.82
N GLN A 449 23.31 31.01 11.50
CA GLN A 449 24.37 30.45 12.30
C GLN A 449 24.21 30.82 13.78
N ALA A 450 24.54 29.84 14.65
CA ALA A 450 24.63 29.98 16.09
C ALA A 450 25.70 29.04 16.63
N ALA A 451 26.01 29.08 17.90
CA ALA A 451 26.98 28.17 18.50
C ALA A 451 26.50 26.73 18.44
N ASP A 452 25.18 26.49 18.52
CA ASP A 452 24.54 25.18 18.40
C ASP A 452 23.09 25.35 17.96
N VAL A 453 22.70 24.55 16.97
CA VAL A 453 21.37 24.62 16.34
C VAL A 453 20.41 23.52 16.82
N SER A 454 20.86 22.63 17.67
CA SER A 454 20.11 21.42 18.07
C SER A 454 18.85 21.71 18.88
N CYS A 455 18.74 22.89 19.50
CA CYS A 455 17.61 23.26 20.34
C CYS A 455 16.59 24.19 19.67
N ILE A 456 16.56 24.28 18.34
CA ILE A 456 15.51 25.02 17.64
C ILE A 456 14.18 24.33 17.84
N GLN A 457 13.17 25.10 18.23
CA GLN A 457 11.78 24.64 18.34
C GLN A 457 11.00 24.94 17.07
N ASP A 458 11.02 26.18 16.64
CA ASP A 458 10.41 26.66 15.41
C ASP A 458 11.11 27.92 14.89
N VAL A 459 10.90 28.21 13.60
CA VAL A 459 11.34 29.41 12.93
C VAL A 459 10.11 30.06 12.29
N MET A 460 9.84 31.31 12.64
CA MET A 460 8.72 32.07 12.11
C MET A 460 9.24 33.29 11.34
N LEU A 461 8.65 33.58 10.19
CA LEU A 461 8.89 34.83 9.46
C LEU A 461 7.78 35.83 9.79
N LYS A 462 8.14 36.94 10.37
CA LYS A 462 7.22 38.06 10.60
C LYS A 462 7.33 39.06 9.44
N ASP A 463 6.22 39.23 8.73
CA ASP A 463 6.14 40.12 7.58
C ASP A 463 6.03 41.60 7.99
N PRO A 464 6.11 42.58 7.04
CA PRO A 464 5.98 43.99 7.34
C PRO A 464 4.60 44.38 7.92
N ALA A 465 3.59 43.57 7.74
CA ALA A 465 2.25 43.80 8.30
C ALA A 465 2.10 43.20 9.72
N GLY A 466 3.12 42.49 10.22
CA GLY A 466 3.13 41.87 11.53
C GLY A 466 2.57 40.44 11.57
N LYS A 467 2.23 39.85 10.41
CA LYS A 467 1.77 38.48 10.30
C LYS A 467 2.95 37.51 10.44
N GLU A 468 2.79 36.51 11.29
CA GLU A 468 3.79 35.47 11.48
C GLU A 468 3.45 34.28 10.57
N LEU A 469 4.42 33.84 9.76
CA LEU A 469 4.36 32.71 8.85
C LEU A 469 5.38 31.66 9.30
N LYS A 470 4.98 30.40 9.37
CA LYS A 470 5.90 29.31 9.70
C LYS A 470 6.88 29.11 8.53
N ALA A 471 8.17 29.12 8.84
CA ALA A 471 9.23 28.80 7.90
C ALA A 471 9.69 27.35 8.09
N GLU A 472 9.92 26.65 7.00
CA GLU A 472 10.56 25.32 7.01
C GLU A 472 12.06 25.50 7.21
N TRP A 473 12.66 24.60 7.97
CA TRP A 473 14.09 24.63 8.22
C TRP A 473 14.68 23.22 8.33
N LYS A 474 15.96 23.11 8.00
CA LYS A 474 16.74 21.88 8.15
C LYS A 474 18.14 22.20 8.67
N THR A 475 18.71 21.33 9.50
CA THR A 475 20.08 21.42 9.96
C THR A 475 21.05 21.08 8.81
N VAL A 476 21.99 21.95 8.52
CA VAL A 476 23.06 21.72 7.54
C VAL A 476 24.33 21.28 8.24
N ARG A 477 24.68 21.95 9.35
CA ARG A 477 25.81 21.64 10.22
C ARG A 477 25.40 21.84 11.67
N ALA A 478 26.27 21.41 12.62
CA ALA A 478 26.01 21.57 14.05
C ALA A 478 25.78 23.02 14.50
N ASN A 479 26.26 23.98 13.72
CA ASN A 479 26.18 25.43 13.98
C ASN A 479 25.42 26.20 12.90
N GLU A 480 24.75 25.52 11.93
CA GLU A 480 24.14 26.18 10.79
C GLU A 480 22.83 25.51 10.39
N VAL A 481 21.79 26.31 10.16
CA VAL A 481 20.50 25.86 9.62
C VAL A 481 20.17 26.59 8.33
N GLU A 482 19.60 25.89 7.39
CA GLU A 482 18.97 26.43 6.20
C GLU A 482 17.49 26.65 6.48
N VAL A 483 17.01 27.85 6.25
CA VAL A 483 15.62 28.26 6.47
C VAL A 483 15.01 28.67 5.14
N LYS A 484 13.92 28.01 4.73
CA LYS A 484 13.12 28.37 3.57
C LYS A 484 12.12 29.46 3.95
N LEU A 485 12.20 30.57 3.29
CA LEU A 485 11.34 31.71 3.55
C LEU A 485 10.07 31.63 2.68
N PRO A 486 8.86 31.61 3.24
CA PRO A 486 7.61 31.60 2.50
C PRO A 486 7.26 32.99 1.96
N LEU A 487 7.94 33.42 0.88
CA LEU A 487 7.86 34.78 0.33
C LEU A 487 6.94 34.93 -0.87
N GLN A 488 6.20 33.88 -1.28
CA GLN A 488 5.37 33.88 -2.49
C GLN A 488 4.31 34.99 -2.48
N GLU A 489 3.64 35.19 -1.36
CA GLU A 489 2.59 36.19 -1.18
C GLU A 489 3.04 37.37 -0.31
N ALA A 490 4.32 37.45 0.05
CA ALA A 490 4.86 38.47 0.94
C ALA A 490 4.95 39.80 0.24
N LYS A 491 4.86 40.89 1.03
CA LYS A 491 5.09 42.25 0.54
C LYS A 491 6.54 42.68 0.80
N PRO A 492 7.13 43.53 -0.06
CA PRO A 492 8.48 44.03 0.18
C PRO A 492 8.52 44.92 1.43
N GLY A 493 9.65 44.93 2.13
CA GLY A 493 9.85 45.71 3.33
C GLY A 493 10.69 45.02 4.40
N ALA A 494 10.71 45.60 5.59
CA ALA A 494 11.43 45.03 6.73
C ALA A 494 10.70 43.78 7.24
N MET A 495 11.42 42.67 7.33
CA MET A 495 10.94 41.40 7.87
C MET A 495 11.82 40.97 9.04
N THR A 496 11.31 40.07 9.84
CA THR A 496 12.07 39.57 10.99
C THR A 496 11.88 38.05 11.05
N LEU A 497 12.98 37.30 11.04
CA LEU A 497 12.97 35.90 11.42
C LEU A 497 12.99 35.78 12.93
N LEU A 498 12.07 35.04 13.47
CA LEU A 498 11.94 34.73 14.89
C LEU A 498 12.33 33.28 15.10
N VAL A 499 13.47 33.04 15.74
CA VAL A 499 13.95 31.71 16.10
C VAL A 499 13.58 31.41 17.53
N ARG A 500 12.69 30.45 17.72
CA ARG A 500 12.31 29.98 19.06
C ARG A 500 13.10 28.73 19.40
N GLN A 501 13.63 28.72 20.63
CA GLN A 501 14.43 27.60 21.14
C GLN A 501 13.74 26.92 22.31
N TYR A 502 13.88 25.60 22.42
CA TYR A 502 13.42 24.85 23.58
C TYR A 502 14.07 25.38 24.86
N GLY A 503 13.25 25.71 25.86
CA GLY A 503 13.72 26.26 27.13
C GLY A 503 14.29 27.67 27.05
N GLY A 504 14.20 28.35 25.90
CA GLY A 504 14.43 29.79 25.75
C GLY A 504 13.21 30.58 26.23
N GLY A 505 13.41 31.86 26.56
CA GLY A 505 12.32 32.76 26.89
C GLY A 505 11.68 33.34 25.62
N GLU A 506 11.98 34.58 25.29
CA GLU A 506 11.48 35.19 24.06
C GLU A 506 12.24 34.71 22.81
N PRO A 507 11.55 34.62 21.65
CA PRO A 507 12.20 34.32 20.38
C PRO A 507 13.34 35.30 20.07
N GLN A 508 14.44 34.77 19.56
CA GLN A 508 15.52 35.61 19.05
C GLN A 508 15.18 36.09 17.64
N SER A 509 15.50 37.38 17.38
CA SER A 509 15.11 38.01 16.13
C SER A 509 16.31 38.25 15.20
N VAL A 510 16.16 37.88 13.92
CA VAL A 510 17.13 38.23 12.86
C VAL A 510 16.41 39.08 11.83
N ALA A 511 16.96 40.29 11.61
CA ALA A 511 16.37 41.27 10.70
C ALA A 511 16.70 40.93 9.25
N LEU A 512 15.68 41.01 8.37
CA LEU A 512 15.78 40.87 6.93
C LEU A 512 15.13 42.09 6.25
N GLN A 513 15.61 42.41 5.06
CA GLN A 513 15.02 43.46 4.22
C GLN A 513 14.59 42.82 2.89
N ALA A 514 13.32 42.53 2.74
CA ALA A 514 12.81 41.90 1.51
C ALA A 514 12.60 42.93 0.40
N PHE A 515 13.04 42.58 -0.79
CA PHE A 515 12.93 43.38 -2.00
C PHE A 515 12.09 42.70 -3.06
N SER A 516 11.39 43.48 -3.89
CA SER A 516 10.83 42.97 -5.14
C SER A 516 11.85 43.16 -6.27
N GLN A 517 12.14 42.08 -6.96
CA GLN A 517 12.96 42.14 -8.18
C GLN A 517 12.05 42.44 -9.36
N ALA A 518 12.44 43.38 -10.22
CA ALA A 518 11.70 43.67 -11.44
C ALA A 518 11.72 42.47 -12.38
N ALA A 519 10.59 42.18 -13.00
CA ALA A 519 10.56 41.29 -14.14
C ALA A 519 11.35 41.90 -15.33
N HIS A 520 12.12 41.08 -16.01
CA HIS A 520 12.66 41.42 -17.33
C HIS A 520 11.72 40.85 -18.38
N LEU A 521 11.23 41.67 -19.27
CA LEU A 521 10.28 41.29 -20.31
C LEU A 521 10.99 41.29 -21.64
N ASP A 522 11.05 40.14 -22.30
CA ASP A 522 11.69 39.99 -23.61
C ASP A 522 10.69 40.23 -24.76
N ASN A 523 9.66 39.40 -24.85
CA ASN A 523 8.63 39.52 -25.86
C ASN A 523 7.31 38.86 -25.41
N PHE A 524 6.22 39.26 -26.07
CA PHE A 524 4.94 38.58 -25.97
C PHE A 524 4.48 38.15 -27.35
N THR A 525 4.12 36.89 -27.48
CA THR A 525 3.59 36.31 -28.74
C THR A 525 2.18 35.75 -28.52
N ILE A 526 1.29 36.01 -29.45
CA ILE A 526 -0.05 35.46 -29.45
C ILE A 526 -0.47 35.11 -30.90
N HIS A 527 -1.12 33.98 -31.09
CA HIS A 527 -1.67 33.64 -32.40
C HIS A 527 -2.99 34.37 -32.67
N ALA A 528 -3.17 34.76 -33.89
CA ALA A 528 -4.42 35.41 -34.29
C ALA A 528 -5.64 34.50 -34.01
N GLY A 529 -6.62 35.01 -33.25
CA GLY A 529 -7.81 34.28 -32.84
C GLY A 529 -7.67 33.52 -31.49
N ASP A 530 -6.48 33.48 -30.88
CA ASP A 530 -6.29 32.85 -29.57
C ASP A 530 -6.75 33.77 -28.43
N ALA A 531 -7.24 33.14 -27.34
CA ALA A 531 -7.54 33.82 -26.08
C ALA A 531 -6.35 33.84 -25.13
N GLN A 532 -5.23 33.26 -25.51
CA GLN A 532 -4.01 33.18 -24.68
C GLN A 532 -2.75 33.38 -25.51
N GLY A 533 -1.72 33.97 -24.90
CA GLY A 533 -0.42 34.15 -25.51
C GLY A 533 0.70 33.84 -24.51
N VAL A 534 1.95 33.86 -24.98
CA VAL A 534 3.13 33.53 -24.16
C VAL A 534 4.00 34.75 -24.00
N LEU A 535 4.22 35.16 -22.76
CA LEU A 535 5.16 36.18 -22.34
C LEU A 535 6.48 35.50 -21.97
N LYS A 536 7.59 35.93 -22.56
CA LYS A 536 8.93 35.45 -22.28
C LYS A 536 9.77 36.51 -21.56
N GLY A 537 10.66 36.08 -20.69
CA GLY A 537 11.50 36.98 -19.93
C GLY A 537 12.16 36.29 -18.76
N SER A 538 12.41 37.05 -17.67
CA SER A 538 12.85 36.47 -16.40
C SER A 538 12.08 37.14 -15.25
N ARG A 539 11.88 36.41 -14.18
CA ARG A 539 11.06 36.84 -13.03
C ARG A 539 9.62 37.22 -13.41
N LEU A 540 9.04 36.46 -14.31
CA LEU A 540 7.64 36.65 -14.74
C LEU A 540 6.63 36.30 -13.65
N ASP A 541 7.08 35.66 -12.56
CA ASP A 541 6.32 35.50 -11.31
C ASP A 541 5.85 36.86 -10.72
N GLN A 542 6.51 37.95 -11.09
CA GLN A 542 6.17 39.33 -10.65
C GLN A 542 5.07 39.98 -11.53
N VAL A 543 4.65 39.37 -12.63
CA VAL A 543 3.61 39.92 -13.50
C VAL A 543 2.26 39.85 -12.81
N ALA A 544 1.56 40.96 -12.68
CA ALA A 544 0.21 41.03 -12.12
C ALA A 544 -0.88 40.95 -13.21
N GLY A 545 -0.58 41.43 -14.41
CA GLY A 545 -1.47 41.44 -15.55
C GLY A 545 -0.91 42.17 -16.74
N MET A 546 -1.61 42.14 -17.87
CA MET A 546 -1.20 42.81 -19.09
C MET A 546 -2.43 43.37 -19.83
N LEU A 547 -2.27 44.54 -20.42
CA LEU A 547 -3.33 45.22 -21.18
C LEU A 547 -2.90 45.39 -22.63
N ILE A 548 -3.68 44.90 -23.58
CA ILE A 548 -3.50 45.07 -25.04
C ILE A 548 -4.78 45.59 -25.65
N LYS A 549 -4.73 46.73 -26.31
CA LYS A 549 -5.92 47.36 -26.96
C LYS A 549 -7.19 47.43 -26.08
N GLY A 550 -6.99 47.62 -24.76
CA GLY A 550 -8.07 47.67 -23.78
C GLY A 550 -8.60 46.32 -23.28
N VAL A 551 -8.01 45.20 -23.74
CA VAL A 551 -8.32 43.85 -23.23
C VAL A 551 -7.33 43.48 -22.17
N GLU A 552 -7.81 43.03 -21.01
CA GLU A 552 -7.00 42.58 -19.89
C GLU A 552 -6.63 41.10 -20.02
N PHE A 553 -5.35 40.78 -19.79
CA PHE A 553 -4.83 39.44 -19.69
C PHE A 553 -4.36 39.16 -18.26
N ALA A 554 -4.76 38.04 -17.71
CA ALA A 554 -4.32 37.53 -16.42
C ALA A 554 -3.15 36.56 -16.59
N PRO A 555 -2.21 36.51 -15.63
CA PRO A 555 -1.15 35.49 -15.62
C PRO A 555 -1.76 34.09 -15.38
N GLY A 556 -1.37 33.11 -16.18
CA GLY A 556 -1.70 31.71 -16.08
C GLY A 556 -0.51 30.84 -15.61
N GLN A 557 -0.20 29.80 -16.36
CA GLN A 557 0.90 28.88 -16.03
C GLN A 557 2.26 29.52 -16.28
N LEU A 558 3.15 29.44 -15.26
CA LEU A 558 4.54 29.85 -15.36
C LEU A 558 5.42 28.61 -15.52
N SER A 559 6.32 28.60 -16.48
CA SER A 559 7.35 27.61 -16.72
C SER A 559 8.72 28.29 -16.71
N SER A 560 9.69 27.78 -15.98
CA SER A 560 11.05 28.31 -15.92
C SER A 560 12.06 27.27 -16.38
N SER A 561 12.94 27.65 -17.32
CA SER A 561 14.02 26.79 -17.80
C SER A 561 15.29 27.61 -18.08
N GLN A 562 16.42 27.15 -17.53
CA GLN A 562 17.76 27.75 -17.78
C GLN A 562 17.84 29.27 -17.64
N GLY A 563 17.08 29.85 -16.68
CA GLY A 563 17.09 31.28 -16.41
C GLY A 563 16.16 32.13 -17.29
N SER A 564 15.38 31.51 -18.16
CA SER A 564 14.29 32.13 -18.91
C SER A 564 12.94 31.59 -18.45
N ASP A 565 12.00 32.51 -18.22
CA ASP A 565 10.62 32.20 -17.84
C ASP A 565 9.70 32.34 -19.03
N GLU A 566 8.73 31.44 -19.14
CA GLU A 566 7.61 31.52 -20.05
C GLU A 566 6.31 31.57 -19.24
N LEU A 567 5.59 32.67 -19.33
CA LEU A 567 4.32 32.89 -18.63
C LEU A 567 3.18 32.91 -19.65
N THR A 568 2.24 32.00 -19.49
CA THR A 568 0.99 32.07 -20.26
C THR A 568 0.13 33.21 -19.77
N MET A 569 -0.30 34.08 -20.68
CA MET A 569 -1.21 35.18 -20.37
C MET A 569 -2.57 34.88 -21.02
N VAL A 570 -3.64 34.90 -20.22
CA VAL A 570 -4.98 34.50 -20.63
C VAL A 570 -5.92 35.70 -20.55
N ILE A 571 -6.79 35.90 -21.56
CA ILE A 571 -7.81 36.97 -21.52
C ILE A 571 -8.73 36.78 -20.31
N LYS A 572 -8.84 37.79 -19.47
CA LYS A 572 -9.55 37.75 -18.18
C LYS A 572 -11.06 37.67 -18.32
N ASP A 573 -11.62 38.37 -19.29
CA ASP A 573 -13.06 38.41 -19.59
C ASP A 573 -13.30 38.13 -21.06
N ALA A 574 -14.34 37.32 -21.36
CA ALA A 574 -14.66 36.88 -22.74
C ALA A 574 -15.20 37.97 -23.66
N GLN A 575 -15.17 39.28 -23.28
CA GLN A 575 -15.63 40.42 -24.08
C GLN A 575 -14.74 41.64 -23.90
N PRO A 576 -14.43 42.38 -24.96
CA PRO A 576 -14.77 42.17 -26.37
C PRO A 576 -13.78 41.21 -27.06
N ALA A 577 -14.21 40.53 -28.11
CA ALA A 577 -13.31 39.70 -28.92
C ALA A 577 -12.15 40.55 -29.44
N LEU A 578 -10.94 40.25 -29.01
CA LEU A 578 -9.74 40.92 -29.50
C LEU A 578 -9.48 40.46 -30.94
N VAL A 579 -9.77 41.33 -31.88
CA VAL A 579 -9.48 41.03 -33.30
C VAL A 579 -8.01 41.34 -33.56
N LEU A 580 -7.24 40.29 -33.71
CA LEU A 580 -5.82 40.34 -34.08
C LEU A 580 -5.60 39.73 -35.45
N ASN A 581 -4.81 40.41 -36.27
CA ASN A 581 -4.40 39.91 -37.56
C ASN A 581 -2.93 39.52 -37.53
N GLN A 582 -2.57 38.50 -38.31
CA GLN A 582 -1.21 38.07 -38.45
C GLN A 582 -0.29 39.23 -38.85
N GLY A 583 0.84 39.39 -38.15
CA GLY A 583 1.82 40.45 -38.43
C GLY A 583 1.51 41.76 -37.70
N ASP A 584 0.37 41.90 -36.99
CA ASP A 584 0.12 43.09 -36.16
C ASP A 584 1.22 43.20 -35.09
N SER A 585 1.83 44.39 -35.02
CA SER A 585 2.72 44.79 -33.91
C SER A 585 1.91 45.65 -32.95
N LEU A 586 1.74 45.21 -31.73
CA LEU A 586 0.90 45.80 -30.72
C LEU A 586 1.76 46.24 -29.53
N ASN A 587 1.36 47.35 -28.89
CA ASN A 587 1.93 47.76 -27.61
C ASN A 587 1.11 47.08 -26.50
N ALA A 588 1.80 46.23 -25.71
CA ALA A 588 1.27 45.61 -24.52
C ALA A 588 1.79 46.34 -23.29
N LYS A 589 0.90 46.74 -22.38
CA LYS A 589 1.27 47.33 -21.11
C LYS A 589 1.22 46.25 -20.03
N VAL A 590 2.41 45.82 -19.53
CA VAL A 590 2.53 44.77 -18.52
C VAL A 590 2.63 45.41 -17.14
N ALA A 591 1.71 45.10 -16.25
CA ALA A 591 1.69 45.54 -14.86
C ALA A 591 2.38 44.49 -13.96
N LEU A 592 3.26 44.94 -13.06
CA LEU A 592 3.88 44.10 -12.05
C LEU A 592 3.13 44.17 -10.71
N LYS A 593 3.31 43.15 -9.86
CA LYS A 593 2.71 43.06 -8.51
C LYS A 593 3.13 44.20 -7.59
N ASP A 594 4.25 44.89 -7.87
CA ASP A 594 4.75 46.02 -7.14
C ASP A 594 4.20 47.37 -7.64
N GLY A 595 3.28 47.34 -8.62
CA GLY A 595 2.60 48.52 -9.17
C GLY A 595 3.33 49.20 -10.35
N ARG A 596 4.53 48.75 -10.72
CA ARG A 596 5.23 49.21 -11.93
C ARG A 596 4.55 48.65 -13.19
N ALA A 597 4.63 49.43 -14.26
CA ALA A 597 4.14 48.99 -15.56
C ALA A 597 5.20 49.22 -16.65
N PHE A 598 5.34 48.33 -17.57
CA PHE A 598 6.29 48.37 -18.67
C PHE A 598 5.55 48.22 -20.00
N ASP A 599 5.99 48.97 -21.00
CA ASP A 599 5.52 48.79 -22.36
C ASP A 599 6.35 47.73 -23.06
N LEU A 600 5.67 46.79 -23.73
CA LEU A 600 6.28 45.68 -24.44
C LEU A 600 5.65 45.54 -25.82
N ASN A 601 6.46 45.34 -26.83
CA ASN A 601 5.96 45.00 -28.17
C ASN A 601 5.44 43.58 -28.24
N ALA A 602 4.20 43.43 -28.59
CA ALA A 602 3.54 42.15 -28.82
C ALA A 602 3.47 41.83 -30.33
N LEU A 603 3.88 40.61 -30.68
CA LEU A 603 3.78 40.13 -32.04
C LEU A 603 2.59 39.17 -32.18
N VAL A 604 1.83 39.35 -33.22
CA VAL A 604 0.72 38.46 -33.57
C VAL A 604 1.17 37.48 -34.64
N ASP A 605 1.24 36.23 -34.25
CA ASP A 605 1.57 35.12 -35.15
C ASP A 605 0.37 34.67 -35.99
N ALA A 606 0.63 33.84 -36.99
CA ALA A 606 -0.42 33.22 -37.81
C ALA A 606 -1.42 32.46 -36.90
N PRO A 607 -2.70 32.42 -37.30
CA PRO A 607 -3.67 31.66 -36.55
C PRO A 607 -3.25 30.20 -36.41
N ARG A 608 -3.53 29.62 -35.27
CA ARG A 608 -3.24 28.21 -35.07
C ARG A 608 -3.94 27.32 -36.06
N PRO A 609 -3.35 26.22 -36.52
CA PRO A 609 -4.03 25.28 -37.36
C PRO A 609 -5.24 24.72 -36.63
N SER A 610 -6.39 24.85 -37.24
CA SER A 610 -7.63 24.30 -36.70
C SER A 610 -8.37 23.47 -37.76
N VAL A 611 -8.98 22.40 -37.31
CA VAL A 611 -9.69 21.46 -38.13
C VAL A 611 -11.05 21.13 -37.48
N LYS A 612 -11.97 20.64 -38.29
CA LYS A 612 -13.23 20.06 -37.79
C LYS A 612 -13.27 18.58 -38.12
N LEU A 613 -13.52 17.75 -37.12
CA LEU A 613 -13.82 16.34 -37.32
C LEU A 613 -15.12 16.20 -38.13
N ILE A 614 -15.07 15.49 -39.24
CA ILE A 614 -16.23 15.30 -40.14
C ILE A 614 -16.92 13.99 -39.85
N ALA A 615 -16.13 12.91 -39.82
CA ALA A 615 -16.62 11.56 -39.67
C ALA A 615 -15.54 10.69 -39.05
N LYS A 616 -15.96 9.63 -38.37
CA LYS A 616 -15.08 8.58 -37.86
C LYS A 616 -15.71 7.21 -38.19
N SER A 617 -14.86 6.23 -38.39
CA SER A 617 -15.23 4.84 -38.66
C SER A 617 -14.26 3.91 -37.99
N VAL A 618 -14.78 2.94 -37.26
CA VAL A 618 -14.03 1.93 -36.54
C VAL A 618 -14.07 0.61 -37.33
N ARG A 619 -12.92 0.04 -37.60
CA ARG A 619 -12.80 -1.29 -38.18
C ARG A 619 -12.32 -2.24 -37.10
N LEU A 620 -13.20 -3.09 -36.61
CA LEU A 620 -12.91 -4.08 -35.59
C LEU A 620 -11.92 -5.14 -36.12
N SER A 621 -11.04 -5.60 -35.26
CA SER A 621 -10.20 -6.76 -35.52
C SER A 621 -10.99 -8.08 -35.26
N PRO A 622 -10.52 -9.22 -35.76
CA PRO A 622 -11.13 -10.51 -35.40
C PRO A 622 -11.14 -10.75 -33.89
N SER A 623 -10.09 -10.34 -33.16
CA SER A 623 -9.99 -10.49 -31.70
C SER A 623 -11.01 -9.63 -30.94
N SER A 624 -11.29 -8.42 -31.41
CA SER A 624 -12.35 -7.58 -30.83
C SER A 624 -13.73 -8.23 -31.04
N SER A 625 -13.94 -8.87 -32.19
CA SER A 625 -15.20 -9.58 -32.49
C SER A 625 -15.40 -10.80 -31.59
N ASP A 626 -14.30 -11.43 -31.14
CA ASP A 626 -14.34 -12.60 -30.26
C ASP A 626 -14.56 -12.24 -28.77
N SER A 627 -14.58 -10.93 -28.43
CA SER A 627 -14.81 -10.46 -27.05
C SER A 627 -16.20 -10.78 -26.51
N ASN A 628 -17.18 -10.97 -27.40
CA ASN A 628 -18.60 -11.12 -27.08
C ASN A 628 -19.17 -9.93 -26.29
N ILE A 629 -18.63 -8.73 -26.52
CA ILE A 629 -19.14 -7.46 -25.98
C ILE A 629 -19.59 -6.58 -27.15
N GLN A 630 -20.81 -6.08 -27.09
CA GLN A 630 -21.32 -5.06 -27.98
C GLN A 630 -21.17 -3.71 -27.31
N LEU A 631 -20.29 -2.90 -27.86
CA LEU A 631 -20.10 -1.52 -27.41
C LEU A 631 -21.34 -0.69 -27.71
N ALA A 632 -21.83 0.03 -26.74
CA ALA A 632 -23.05 0.85 -26.85
C ALA A 632 -22.73 2.23 -27.40
N ASP A 633 -21.54 2.77 -27.14
CA ASP A 633 -21.09 4.07 -27.62
C ASP A 633 -20.22 3.89 -28.85
N GLN A 634 -20.54 4.67 -29.89
CA GLN A 634 -19.75 4.75 -31.13
C GLN A 634 -18.40 5.44 -30.91
N ASP A 635 -18.23 6.08 -29.75
CA ASP A 635 -17.02 6.77 -29.37
C ASP A 635 -16.08 5.85 -28.56
N GLU A 636 -16.46 4.62 -28.25
CA GLU A 636 -15.55 3.62 -27.71
C GLU A 636 -14.79 2.90 -28.83
N LEU A 637 -13.48 2.90 -28.74
CA LEU A 637 -12.55 2.25 -29.67
C LEU A 637 -11.86 1.09 -28.98
N PRO A 638 -12.07 -0.18 -29.37
CA PRO A 638 -11.22 -1.27 -28.90
C PRO A 638 -9.76 -1.04 -29.25
N ASN A 639 -8.86 -1.34 -28.31
CA ASN A 639 -7.42 -1.09 -28.48
C ASN A 639 -6.82 -1.77 -29.72
N ASP A 640 -7.35 -2.92 -30.11
CA ASP A 640 -6.91 -3.69 -31.29
C ASP A 640 -7.69 -3.36 -32.59
N ALA A 641 -8.61 -2.41 -32.53
CA ALA A 641 -9.36 -1.94 -33.70
C ALA A 641 -8.61 -0.79 -34.41
N LYS A 642 -8.93 -0.61 -35.70
CA LYS A 642 -8.40 0.52 -36.50
C LYS A 642 -9.42 1.63 -36.58
N LEU A 643 -9.01 2.85 -36.31
CA LEU A 643 -9.80 4.05 -36.44
C LEU A 643 -9.44 4.78 -37.73
N THR A 644 -10.43 5.10 -38.54
CA THR A 644 -10.28 6.02 -39.65
C THR A 644 -11.15 7.24 -39.38
N PHE A 645 -10.62 8.44 -39.50
CA PHE A 645 -11.36 9.67 -39.26
C PHE A 645 -10.99 10.74 -40.29
N SER A 646 -11.99 11.56 -40.65
CA SER A 646 -11.87 12.61 -41.66
C SER A 646 -11.89 13.97 -41.02
N LEU A 647 -11.00 14.84 -41.43
CA LEU A 647 -10.84 16.19 -40.94
C LEU A 647 -11.02 17.22 -42.06
N ARG A 648 -11.65 18.34 -41.75
CA ARG A 648 -11.73 19.48 -42.64
C ARG A 648 -10.97 20.67 -42.09
N ALA A 649 -10.04 21.22 -42.86
CA ALA A 649 -9.29 22.40 -42.49
C ALA A 649 -10.18 23.61 -42.29
N GLN A 650 -10.00 24.32 -41.19
CA GLN A 650 -10.63 25.59 -40.87
C GLN A 650 -9.62 26.70 -40.84
N SER A 651 -8.45 26.44 -40.25
CA SER A 651 -7.31 27.33 -40.26
C SER A 651 -6.04 26.47 -40.04
N PRO A 652 -5.04 26.49 -40.96
CA PRO A 652 -5.10 27.17 -42.27
C PRO A 652 -6.21 26.58 -43.17
N ALA A 653 -6.69 27.34 -44.15
CA ALA A 653 -7.78 26.92 -45.04
C ALA A 653 -7.43 25.71 -45.96
N ARG A 654 -6.19 25.21 -45.93
CA ARG A 654 -5.69 24.10 -46.75
C ARG A 654 -4.67 23.28 -45.97
N PHE A 655 -4.71 21.98 -46.20
CA PHE A 655 -3.66 21.09 -45.75
C PHE A 655 -2.41 21.22 -46.62
N THR A 656 -1.25 21.29 -46.03
CA THR A 656 0.06 21.25 -46.70
C THR A 656 0.67 19.86 -46.56
N HIS A 657 1.78 19.58 -47.26
CA HIS A 657 2.42 18.25 -47.23
C HIS A 657 3.17 17.97 -45.94
N ASP A 658 3.50 19.00 -45.14
CA ASP A 658 4.30 18.88 -43.92
C ASP A 658 3.45 18.83 -42.63
N GLU A 659 2.12 18.90 -42.78
CA GLU A 659 1.22 18.84 -41.66
C GLU A 659 1.15 17.43 -41.08
N LYS A 660 1.05 17.40 -39.75
CA LYS A 660 0.88 16.18 -38.93
C LYS A 660 -0.38 16.28 -38.11
N ILE A 661 -0.94 15.14 -37.83
CA ILE A 661 -2.02 15.00 -36.88
C ILE A 661 -1.44 14.26 -35.68
N GLU A 662 -1.27 14.94 -34.56
CA GLU A 662 -0.84 14.33 -33.31
C GLU A 662 -2.09 13.74 -32.65
N VAL A 663 -2.04 12.44 -32.34
CA VAL A 663 -3.06 11.73 -31.53
C VAL A 663 -2.41 11.35 -30.22
N ALA A 664 -3.07 11.68 -29.10
CA ALA A 664 -2.57 11.40 -27.77
C ALA A 664 -3.69 10.98 -26.82
N THR A 665 -3.33 10.35 -25.72
CA THR A 665 -4.23 10.20 -24.57
C THR A 665 -4.46 11.55 -23.89
N ALA A 666 -5.57 11.72 -23.17
CA ALA A 666 -5.90 13.00 -22.54
C ALA A 666 -4.89 13.46 -21.48
N ASP A 667 -4.14 12.52 -20.89
CA ASP A 667 -3.03 12.75 -19.97
C ASP A 667 -1.66 12.88 -20.68
N GLU A 668 -1.66 12.84 -22.01
CA GLU A 668 -0.48 12.90 -22.88
C GLU A 668 0.59 11.83 -22.59
N SER A 669 0.25 10.77 -21.87
CA SER A 669 1.18 9.66 -21.56
C SER A 669 1.58 8.86 -22.80
N PHE A 670 0.69 8.82 -23.80
CA PHE A 670 0.95 8.23 -25.11
C PHE A 670 0.65 9.25 -26.20
N SER A 671 1.54 9.42 -27.15
CA SER A 671 1.32 10.26 -28.32
C SER A 671 1.94 9.66 -29.56
N THR A 672 1.34 9.94 -30.73
CA THR A 672 1.88 9.54 -32.04
C THR A 672 1.53 10.57 -33.09
N ASP A 673 2.41 10.74 -34.07
CA ASP A 673 2.23 11.62 -35.21
C ASP A 673 1.73 10.83 -36.42
N LEU A 674 0.57 11.16 -36.90
CA LEU A 674 0.05 10.70 -38.18
C LEU A 674 0.37 11.73 -39.28
N GLY A 675 0.88 11.27 -40.41
CA GLY A 675 1.31 12.16 -41.49
C GLY A 675 1.26 11.51 -42.85
N LEU A 676 1.40 12.33 -43.89
CA LEU A 676 1.44 11.86 -45.28
C LEU A 676 2.68 11.00 -45.52
N GLY A 677 3.81 11.34 -44.89
CA GLY A 677 5.10 10.67 -45.10
C GLY A 677 5.15 9.21 -44.61
N ASN A 678 4.33 8.87 -43.59
CA ASN A 678 4.22 7.51 -43.04
C ASN A 678 2.98 6.77 -43.56
N GLY A 679 2.21 7.38 -44.45
CA GLY A 679 1.02 6.78 -45.07
C GLY A 679 -0.22 6.70 -44.16
N SER A 680 -0.15 7.25 -42.94
CA SER A 680 -1.27 7.26 -41.98
C SER A 680 -2.28 8.36 -42.26
N VAL A 681 -1.94 9.34 -43.13
CA VAL A 681 -2.84 10.39 -43.61
C VAL A 681 -2.89 10.38 -45.12
N THR A 682 -4.07 10.56 -45.69
CA THR A 682 -4.29 10.77 -47.13
C THR A 682 -5.12 12.03 -47.32
N LEU A 683 -4.77 12.83 -48.32
CA LEU A 683 -5.57 14.00 -48.66
C LEU A 683 -6.61 13.63 -49.70
N GLU A 684 -7.88 13.75 -49.37
CA GLU A 684 -8.98 13.63 -50.29
C GLU A 684 -9.14 14.89 -51.16
N SER A 685 -8.80 16.05 -50.58
CA SER A 685 -8.75 17.34 -51.23
C SER A 685 -7.81 18.28 -50.50
N ALA A 686 -7.61 19.48 -51.01
CA ALA A 686 -6.79 20.48 -50.31
C ALA A 686 -7.34 20.89 -48.92
N THR A 687 -8.62 20.57 -48.66
CA THR A 687 -9.30 20.95 -47.39
C THR A 687 -9.78 19.76 -46.58
N VAL A 688 -9.61 18.53 -47.07
CA VAL A 688 -10.09 17.31 -46.40
C VAL A 688 -8.97 16.31 -46.37
N ALA A 689 -8.65 15.89 -45.14
CA ALA A 689 -7.67 14.83 -44.88
C ALA A 689 -8.39 13.64 -44.23
N VAL A 690 -7.95 12.45 -44.53
CA VAL A 690 -8.37 11.20 -43.92
C VAL A 690 -7.20 10.59 -43.20
N ALA A 691 -7.34 10.39 -41.92
CA ALA A 691 -6.31 9.80 -41.06
C ALA A 691 -6.70 8.35 -40.64
N SER A 692 -5.74 7.48 -40.64
CA SER A 692 -5.86 6.10 -40.18
C SER A 692 -4.96 5.88 -38.97
N PHE A 693 -5.52 5.42 -37.87
CA PHE A 693 -4.86 5.22 -36.60
C PHE A 693 -5.07 3.80 -36.12
N ASP A 694 -3.97 3.16 -35.74
CA ASP A 694 -3.93 1.81 -35.17
C ASP A 694 -3.37 1.90 -33.76
N PRO A 695 -4.23 1.91 -32.71
CA PRO A 695 -3.77 2.09 -31.34
C PRO A 695 -2.79 1.01 -30.86
N ALA A 696 -3.04 -0.25 -31.20
CA ALA A 696 -2.21 -1.36 -30.76
C ALA A 696 -0.77 -1.26 -31.30
N SER A 697 -0.61 -0.78 -32.56
CA SER A 697 0.71 -0.59 -33.15
C SER A 697 1.41 0.68 -32.68
N SER A 698 0.65 1.74 -32.34
CA SER A 698 1.19 3.05 -31.95
C SER A 698 1.47 3.16 -30.46
N PHE A 699 0.57 2.66 -29.62
CA PHE A 699 0.60 2.82 -28.16
C PHE A 699 0.83 1.50 -27.40
N GLY A 700 0.69 0.37 -28.12
CA GLY A 700 0.79 -0.97 -27.51
C GLY A 700 -0.53 -1.47 -26.91
N PRO A 701 -0.54 -2.75 -26.47
CA PRO A 701 -1.77 -3.42 -26.04
C PRO A 701 -2.30 -2.96 -24.67
N SER A 702 -1.52 -2.18 -23.94
CA SER A 702 -1.89 -1.71 -22.59
C SER A 702 -2.52 -0.33 -22.57
N ALA A 703 -2.49 0.41 -23.68
CA ALA A 703 -3.03 1.76 -23.74
C ALA A 703 -4.55 1.78 -23.65
N PHE A 704 -5.08 2.73 -22.89
CA PHE A 704 -6.50 2.97 -22.70
C PHE A 704 -6.78 4.42 -22.30
N GLY A 705 -8.04 4.82 -22.31
CA GLY A 705 -8.48 6.14 -21.88
C GLY A 705 -8.90 7.06 -23.04
N ARG A 706 -9.30 8.27 -22.71
CA ARG A 706 -9.78 9.24 -23.69
C ARG A 706 -8.66 9.67 -24.63
N LEU A 707 -8.90 9.57 -25.93
CA LEU A 707 -8.00 10.05 -26.97
C LEU A 707 -8.42 11.44 -27.44
N GLN A 708 -7.44 12.23 -27.73
CA GLN A 708 -7.55 13.57 -28.33
C GLN A 708 -6.60 13.69 -29.51
N PHE A 709 -6.89 14.62 -30.39
CA PHE A 709 -6.05 14.90 -31.53
C PHE A 709 -5.90 16.42 -31.73
N ARG A 710 -4.79 16.80 -32.34
CA ARG A 710 -4.55 18.15 -32.83
C ARG A 710 -3.76 18.13 -34.12
N VAL A 711 -3.85 19.19 -34.89
CA VAL A 711 -3.04 19.37 -36.11
C VAL A 711 -1.80 20.17 -35.76
N ILE A 712 -0.70 19.80 -36.35
CA ILE A 712 0.58 20.53 -36.27
C ILE A 712 0.91 20.98 -37.69
N ALA A 713 1.01 22.28 -37.90
CA ALA A 713 1.40 22.88 -39.17
C ALA A 713 2.57 23.81 -38.96
N ASN A 714 3.64 23.63 -39.71
CA ASN A 714 4.88 24.45 -39.62
C ASN A 714 5.43 24.54 -38.18
N GLY A 715 5.28 23.46 -37.38
CA GLY A 715 5.71 23.42 -35.97
C GLY A 715 4.74 24.08 -34.98
N VAL A 716 3.67 24.73 -35.47
CA VAL A 716 2.62 25.32 -34.62
C VAL A 716 1.57 24.26 -34.33
N LYS A 717 1.31 24.04 -33.06
CA LYS A 717 0.33 23.08 -32.57
C LYS A 717 -1.04 23.75 -32.46
N GLY A 718 -2.06 23.12 -33.02
CA GLY A 718 -3.45 23.48 -32.83
C GLY A 718 -3.97 23.01 -31.46
N ASP A 719 -5.24 23.34 -31.18
CA ASP A 719 -5.89 22.93 -29.94
C ASP A 719 -6.27 21.45 -29.94
N TRP A 720 -6.20 20.82 -28.79
CA TRP A 720 -6.65 19.46 -28.59
C TRP A 720 -8.17 19.35 -28.82
N GLN A 721 -8.59 18.37 -29.58
CA GLN A 721 -9.99 18.03 -29.79
C GLN A 721 -10.24 16.58 -29.41
N PRO A 722 -11.38 16.28 -28.79
CA PRO A 722 -11.73 14.91 -28.42
C PRO A 722 -11.87 14.03 -29.65
N LEU A 723 -11.42 12.79 -29.58
CA LEU A 723 -11.50 11.83 -30.68
C LEU A 723 -12.42 10.66 -30.34
N VAL A 724 -11.96 9.74 -29.52
CA VAL A 724 -12.69 8.54 -29.05
C VAL A 724 -12.14 8.13 -27.69
N THR A 725 -12.79 7.22 -26.98
CA THR A 725 -12.25 6.58 -25.79
C THR A 725 -11.69 5.22 -26.16
N LEU A 726 -10.41 5.01 -25.91
CA LEU A 726 -9.71 3.77 -26.14
C LEU A 726 -10.00 2.81 -24.99
N VAL A 727 -10.54 1.62 -25.31
CA VAL A 727 -10.91 0.62 -24.33
C VAL A 727 -10.27 -0.74 -24.63
N ARG A 728 -9.86 -1.43 -23.60
CA ARG A 728 -9.39 -2.82 -23.69
C ARG A 728 -10.57 -3.75 -23.42
N LEU A 729 -10.74 -4.74 -24.27
CA LEU A 729 -11.87 -5.64 -24.16
C LEU A 729 -11.46 -6.95 -23.45
N PRO A 730 -12.22 -7.39 -22.44
CA PRO A 730 -12.13 -8.76 -21.95
C PRO A 730 -12.72 -9.70 -22.99
N THR A 731 -12.30 -10.96 -22.99
CA THR A 731 -12.91 -11.99 -23.82
C THR A 731 -13.89 -12.81 -22.98
N LEU A 732 -15.17 -12.72 -23.26
CA LEU A 732 -16.21 -13.48 -22.59
C LEU A 732 -16.45 -14.77 -23.35
N LYS A 733 -16.33 -15.94 -22.69
CA LYS A 733 -16.40 -17.26 -23.35
C LYS A 733 -17.70 -17.99 -23.10
N ASN A 734 -18.08 -18.13 -21.84
CA ASN A 734 -19.23 -18.94 -21.44
C ASN A 734 -19.99 -18.27 -20.29
N LEU A 735 -21.29 -18.27 -20.39
CA LEU A 735 -22.21 -17.93 -19.32
C LEU A 735 -23.00 -19.16 -18.91
N LYS A 736 -22.74 -19.71 -17.75
CA LYS A 736 -23.42 -20.86 -17.20
C LYS A 736 -24.33 -20.46 -16.08
N CYS A 737 -25.63 -20.71 -16.25
CA CYS A 737 -26.65 -20.33 -15.29
C CYS A 737 -27.32 -21.57 -14.69
N PRO A 738 -27.48 -21.61 -13.34
CA PRO A 738 -28.34 -22.61 -12.69
C PRO A 738 -29.78 -22.46 -13.16
N ALA A 739 -30.57 -23.52 -13.06
CA ALA A 739 -31.98 -23.50 -13.40
C ALA A 739 -32.82 -22.59 -12.44
N THR A 740 -32.28 -22.29 -11.27
CA THR A 740 -32.91 -21.46 -10.24
C THR A 740 -32.46 -20.01 -10.41
N PRO A 741 -33.37 -19.06 -10.73
CA PRO A 741 -32.99 -17.66 -11.01
C PRO A 741 -32.35 -16.90 -9.84
N GLU A 742 -32.55 -17.37 -8.61
CA GLU A 742 -31.98 -16.76 -7.40
C GLU A 742 -30.50 -17.09 -7.18
N LEU A 743 -29.95 -18.06 -7.91
CA LEU A 743 -28.55 -18.45 -7.82
C LEU A 743 -27.74 -17.75 -8.91
N ALA A 744 -26.58 -17.22 -8.54
CA ALA A 744 -25.71 -16.52 -9.47
C ALA A 744 -25.25 -17.40 -10.63
N CYS A 745 -25.25 -16.85 -11.83
CA CYS A 745 -24.60 -17.43 -12.99
C CYS A 745 -23.09 -17.37 -12.87
N LYS A 746 -22.38 -18.19 -13.60
CA LYS A 746 -20.92 -18.16 -13.70
C LYS A 746 -20.52 -17.70 -15.09
N LEU A 747 -19.99 -16.48 -15.16
CA LEU A 747 -19.37 -15.94 -16.36
C LEU A 747 -17.89 -16.36 -16.39
N SER A 748 -17.45 -16.92 -17.50
CA SER A 748 -16.05 -17.34 -17.69
C SER A 748 -15.45 -16.64 -18.89
N GLY A 749 -14.18 -16.26 -18.79
CA GLY A 749 -13.48 -15.52 -19.82
C GLY A 749 -12.00 -15.31 -19.52
N SER A 750 -11.37 -14.43 -20.27
CA SER A 750 -10.01 -13.96 -20.02
C SER A 750 -9.99 -12.43 -19.87
N ASN A 751 -9.03 -11.92 -19.14
CA ASN A 751 -8.88 -10.49 -18.83
C ASN A 751 -10.12 -9.88 -18.15
N LEU A 752 -10.78 -10.66 -17.29
CA LEU A 752 -12.00 -10.21 -16.61
C LEU A 752 -11.75 -9.01 -15.67
N PHE A 753 -10.51 -8.75 -15.28
CA PHE A 753 -10.09 -7.54 -14.54
C PHE A 753 -10.35 -6.23 -15.31
N LEU A 754 -10.58 -6.28 -16.62
CA LEU A 754 -10.96 -5.11 -17.43
C LEU A 754 -12.42 -4.70 -17.25
N ILE A 755 -13.21 -5.53 -16.60
CA ILE A 755 -14.59 -5.22 -16.25
C ILE A 755 -14.60 -4.51 -14.90
N ASP A 756 -15.29 -3.40 -14.81
CA ASP A 756 -15.58 -2.71 -13.57
C ASP A 756 -16.75 -3.39 -12.84
N SER A 757 -17.86 -3.53 -13.52
CA SER A 757 -19.08 -4.08 -12.94
C SER A 757 -19.98 -4.74 -14.00
N ILE A 758 -20.84 -5.66 -13.55
CA ILE A 758 -21.78 -6.41 -14.39
C ILE A 758 -23.18 -6.34 -13.77
N SER A 759 -24.18 -6.03 -14.58
CA SER A 759 -25.59 -6.05 -14.17
C SER A 759 -26.44 -6.92 -15.08
N SER A 760 -27.58 -7.36 -14.56
CA SER A 760 -28.63 -8.00 -15.35
C SER A 760 -29.53 -7.04 -16.11
N ASP A 761 -29.45 -5.75 -15.81
CA ASP A 761 -30.29 -4.70 -16.38
C ASP A 761 -29.44 -3.52 -16.87
N SER A 762 -29.96 -2.79 -17.85
CA SER A 762 -29.29 -1.64 -18.48
C SER A 762 -29.20 -0.40 -17.58
N GLN A 763 -30.01 -0.35 -16.51
CA GLN A 763 -30.01 0.78 -15.56
C GLN A 763 -28.96 0.61 -14.47
N PHE A 764 -28.34 -0.57 -14.38
CA PHE A 764 -27.33 -0.87 -13.36
C PHE A 764 -27.83 -0.70 -11.90
N GLU A 765 -29.06 -1.11 -11.62
CA GLU A 765 -29.63 -0.95 -10.27
C GLU A 765 -28.95 -1.87 -9.23
N HIS A 766 -28.52 -3.06 -9.65
CA HIS A 766 -27.87 -4.05 -8.76
C HIS A 766 -26.58 -4.65 -9.39
N PRO A 767 -25.53 -3.85 -9.60
CA PRO A 767 -24.31 -4.33 -10.24
C PRO A 767 -23.48 -5.22 -9.30
N VAL A 768 -22.85 -6.23 -9.86
CA VAL A 768 -21.77 -6.99 -9.22
C VAL A 768 -20.45 -6.34 -9.60
N GLN A 769 -19.72 -5.83 -8.62
CA GLN A 769 -18.41 -5.24 -8.81
C GLN A 769 -17.34 -6.33 -8.98
N ILE A 770 -16.40 -6.11 -9.88
CA ILE A 770 -15.21 -6.94 -10.02
C ILE A 770 -14.05 -6.24 -9.34
N PRO A 771 -13.39 -6.87 -8.36
CA PRO A 771 -12.27 -6.25 -7.66
C PRO A 771 -11.14 -5.85 -8.60
N ASP A 772 -10.39 -4.80 -8.22
CA ASP A 772 -9.20 -4.37 -8.95
C ASP A 772 -8.16 -5.50 -9.00
N GLY A 773 -7.54 -5.65 -10.19
CA GLY A 773 -6.53 -6.69 -10.37
C GLY A 773 -7.04 -8.13 -10.30
N PHE A 774 -8.35 -8.36 -10.46
CA PHE A 774 -8.96 -9.69 -10.40
C PHE A 774 -8.22 -10.71 -11.30
N PRO A 775 -7.53 -11.72 -10.72
CA PRO A 775 -6.71 -12.64 -11.49
C PRO A 775 -7.51 -13.82 -12.04
N GLY A 776 -8.79 -13.94 -11.68
CA GLY A 776 -9.63 -15.07 -12.00
C GLY A 776 -10.12 -15.09 -13.45
N TYR A 777 -10.41 -16.25 -13.96
CA TYR A 777 -11.01 -16.46 -15.28
C TYR A 777 -12.52 -16.78 -15.20
N SER A 778 -13.13 -16.62 -14.04
CA SER A 778 -14.58 -16.73 -13.89
C SER A 778 -15.07 -15.92 -12.69
N VAL A 779 -16.24 -15.32 -12.85
CA VAL A 779 -16.87 -14.43 -11.86
C VAL A 779 -18.36 -14.82 -11.72
N PRO A 780 -18.93 -14.78 -10.50
CA PRO A 780 -20.35 -14.90 -10.30
C PRO A 780 -21.06 -13.63 -10.81
N VAL A 781 -22.14 -13.79 -11.56
CA VAL A 781 -22.91 -12.69 -12.15
C VAL A 781 -24.40 -12.94 -11.95
N PRO A 782 -25.25 -11.91 -11.95
CA PRO A 782 -26.69 -12.10 -11.82
C PRO A 782 -27.24 -12.84 -13.04
N HIS A 783 -28.42 -13.45 -12.90
CA HIS A 783 -29.13 -14.01 -14.05
C HIS A 783 -29.45 -12.92 -15.07
N PRO A 784 -29.21 -13.15 -16.37
CA PRO A 784 -29.54 -12.18 -17.39
C PRO A 784 -31.07 -11.99 -17.46
N VAL A 785 -31.49 -10.75 -17.49
CA VAL A 785 -32.87 -10.36 -17.79
C VAL A 785 -32.98 -10.25 -19.31
N ASP A 786 -34.02 -10.80 -19.90
CA ASP A 786 -34.22 -10.84 -21.38
C ASP A 786 -33.01 -11.44 -22.15
N GLY A 787 -32.25 -12.30 -21.51
CA GLY A 787 -31.12 -13.01 -22.13
C GLY A 787 -29.85 -12.18 -22.31
N ALA A 788 -29.80 -10.97 -21.80
CA ALA A 788 -28.66 -10.06 -21.88
C ALA A 788 -28.04 -9.77 -20.51
N LEU A 789 -26.72 -9.62 -20.47
CA LEU A 789 -25.98 -9.02 -19.37
C LEU A 789 -25.39 -7.68 -19.83
N TYR A 790 -25.29 -6.76 -18.92
CA TYR A 790 -24.73 -5.44 -19.15
C TYR A 790 -23.43 -5.29 -18.38
N VAL A 791 -22.45 -4.65 -19.02
CA VAL A 791 -21.06 -4.61 -18.54
C VAL A 791 -20.58 -3.18 -18.61
N LYS A 792 -19.98 -2.69 -17.55
CA LYS A 792 -19.15 -1.50 -17.56
C LYS A 792 -17.70 -1.88 -17.64
N LEU A 793 -16.99 -1.28 -18.57
CA LEU A 793 -15.55 -1.47 -18.70
C LEU A 793 -14.81 -0.55 -17.71
N ARG A 794 -13.75 -1.03 -17.14
CA ARG A 794 -12.92 -0.24 -16.22
C ARG A 794 -12.25 0.94 -16.92
N ASP A 795 -11.96 0.78 -18.20
CA ASP A 795 -11.36 1.83 -19.03
C ASP A 795 -12.36 2.95 -19.37
N ASP A 796 -13.68 2.67 -19.37
CA ASP A 796 -14.77 3.66 -19.43
C ASP A 796 -16.00 3.19 -18.62
N PRO A 797 -16.05 3.46 -17.32
CA PRO A 797 -17.17 3.03 -16.47
C PRO A 797 -18.45 3.87 -16.68
N SER A 798 -18.39 4.91 -17.48
CA SER A 798 -19.56 5.76 -17.79
C SER A 798 -20.50 5.10 -18.79
N VAL A 799 -20.00 4.19 -19.64
CA VAL A 799 -20.75 3.53 -20.69
C VAL A 799 -21.21 2.14 -20.25
N VAL A 800 -22.47 1.82 -20.57
CA VAL A 800 -23.08 0.52 -20.29
C VAL A 800 -23.08 -0.29 -21.59
N ASN A 801 -22.21 -1.27 -21.67
CA ASN A 801 -22.05 -2.15 -22.80
C ASN A 801 -22.87 -3.45 -22.62
N GLN A 802 -23.21 -4.16 -23.70
CA GLN A 802 -23.97 -5.39 -23.64
C GLN A 802 -23.08 -6.60 -23.89
N ALA A 803 -23.18 -7.63 -23.04
CA ALA A 803 -22.53 -8.92 -23.28
C ALA A 803 -23.38 -9.79 -24.22
N ALA A 804 -22.83 -10.13 -25.38
CA ALA A 804 -23.49 -10.95 -26.41
C ALA A 804 -23.23 -12.44 -26.18
N LEU A 805 -23.62 -12.97 -25.01
CA LEU A 805 -23.45 -14.38 -24.65
C LEU A 805 -24.79 -15.06 -24.36
N ALA A 806 -25.01 -16.18 -24.99
CA ALA A 806 -26.15 -17.03 -24.65
C ALA A 806 -25.89 -17.74 -23.31
N ALA A 807 -26.86 -17.67 -22.40
CA ALA A 807 -26.81 -18.40 -21.14
C ALA A 807 -26.95 -19.92 -21.41
N GLN A 808 -25.99 -20.70 -20.96
CA GLN A 808 -26.05 -22.15 -20.96
C GLN A 808 -26.64 -22.64 -19.65
N SER A 809 -27.76 -23.39 -19.70
CA SER A 809 -28.34 -23.96 -18.51
C SER A 809 -27.44 -25.07 -17.96
N LEU A 810 -27.08 -24.98 -16.69
CA LEU A 810 -26.46 -26.09 -15.97
C LEU A 810 -27.56 -27.13 -15.66
N PRO A 811 -27.28 -28.43 -15.85
CA PRO A 811 -28.19 -29.44 -15.32
C PRO A 811 -28.33 -29.25 -13.80
N PRO A 812 -29.52 -29.40 -13.24
CA PRO A 812 -29.74 -29.20 -11.80
C PRO A 812 -28.78 -30.11 -11.01
N SER A 813 -28.17 -29.52 -9.96
CA SER A 813 -27.32 -30.30 -9.06
C SER A 813 -28.12 -31.42 -8.40
N PRO A 814 -27.51 -32.53 -7.97
CA PRO A 814 -28.24 -33.60 -7.29
C PRO A 814 -29.09 -33.12 -6.12
N ASP A 815 -28.68 -32.05 -5.42
CA ASP A 815 -29.40 -31.40 -4.33
C ASP A 815 -30.58 -30.54 -4.82
N GLU A 816 -30.48 -29.88 -5.96
CA GLU A 816 -31.56 -29.13 -6.59
C GLU A 816 -32.62 -30.09 -7.21
N ALA A 817 -32.18 -31.17 -7.83
CA ALA A 817 -33.08 -32.22 -8.31
C ALA A 817 -33.86 -32.81 -7.15
N ALA A 818 -33.23 -33.06 -6.02
CA ALA A 818 -33.91 -33.58 -4.83
C ALA A 818 -34.92 -32.56 -4.25
N ARG A 819 -34.58 -31.26 -4.21
CA ARG A 819 -35.48 -30.19 -3.77
C ARG A 819 -36.64 -29.93 -4.72
N SER A 820 -36.46 -30.09 -6.04
CA SER A 820 -37.52 -30.01 -7.04
C SER A 820 -38.50 -31.14 -6.93
N VAL A 821 -38.02 -32.39 -6.68
CA VAL A 821 -38.85 -33.56 -6.44
C VAL A 821 -39.64 -33.38 -5.13
N ILE A 822 -39.05 -32.82 -4.08
CA ILE A 822 -39.73 -32.51 -2.81
C ILE A 822 -40.81 -31.43 -3.01
N ARG A 823 -40.56 -30.39 -3.80
CA ARG A 823 -41.55 -29.37 -4.14
C ARG A 823 -42.69 -29.89 -4.97
N GLN A 824 -42.39 -30.73 -5.98
CA GLN A 824 -43.42 -31.41 -6.81
C GLN A 824 -44.26 -32.43 -5.99
N ALA A 825 -43.66 -33.09 -5.02
CA ALA A 825 -44.34 -33.94 -4.10
C ALA A 825 -45.26 -33.12 -3.14
N ALA A 826 -44.81 -31.97 -2.69
CA ALA A 826 -45.59 -31.05 -1.84
C ALA A 826 -46.75 -30.42 -2.61
N THR A 827 -46.60 -30.06 -3.91
CA THR A 827 -47.71 -29.56 -4.72
C THR A 827 -48.73 -30.64 -5.11
N ARG A 828 -48.30 -31.86 -5.29
CA ARG A 828 -49.21 -33.00 -5.51
C ARG A 828 -49.96 -33.40 -4.22
N ALA A 829 -49.43 -33.14 -3.04
CA ALA A 829 -50.11 -33.31 -1.76
C ALA A 829 -51.16 -32.26 -1.47
N ALA A 830 -51.05 -31.07 -2.11
CA ALA A 830 -51.99 -29.96 -1.94
C ALA A 830 -53.25 -30.06 -2.83
N ASP A 831 -53.23 -30.94 -3.86
CA ASP A 831 -54.32 -31.12 -4.85
C ASP A 831 -55.25 -32.31 -4.59
N GLN A 832 -55.28 -32.94 -3.40
CA GLN A 832 -56.28 -33.89 -3.00
C GLN A 832 -57.40 -33.28 -2.17
N PRO A 833 -58.64 -33.44 -2.60
CA PRO A 833 -59.76 -32.81 -1.92
C PRO A 833 -60.10 -33.52 -0.61
N ALA A 834 -60.29 -32.70 0.41
CA ALA A 834 -60.69 -33.10 1.76
C ALA A 834 -62.13 -33.58 1.80
N THR A 835 -62.40 -34.78 2.34
CA THR A 835 -63.69 -35.18 2.88
C THR A 835 -63.55 -35.26 4.39
N GLY A 836 -64.35 -34.42 5.07
CA GLY A 836 -64.44 -34.25 6.52
C GLY A 836 -65.31 -35.30 7.20
N PRO A 837 -65.90 -35.12 8.38
CA PRO A 837 -65.68 -34.11 9.41
C PRO A 837 -65.62 -34.59 10.89
N LEU A 838 -65.11 -33.78 11.76
CA LEU A 838 -65.43 -33.48 13.20
C LEU A 838 -65.51 -34.62 14.29
N PRO A 839 -65.28 -34.33 15.64
CA PRO A 839 -65.44 -33.09 16.36
C PRO A 839 -64.39 -32.75 17.47
N ALA A 840 -64.50 -31.54 17.90
CA ALA A 840 -64.04 -30.72 18.99
C ALA A 840 -63.53 -31.35 20.31
N GLN A 841 -62.58 -30.73 20.90
CA GLN A 841 -62.66 -30.16 22.31
C GLN A 841 -61.48 -29.26 22.66
N SER A 842 -61.87 -28.05 22.95
CA SER A 842 -61.55 -27.12 24.08
C SER A 842 -60.12 -26.62 24.30
N ALA A 843 -60.06 -25.31 24.19
CA ALA A 843 -59.05 -24.38 24.73
C ALA A 843 -59.01 -24.38 26.27
N PRO A 844 -58.01 -23.72 26.97
CA PRO A 844 -58.04 -22.26 27.06
C PRO A 844 -56.69 -21.50 27.13
N ALA A 845 -56.83 -20.27 26.70
CA ALA A 845 -56.41 -19.00 27.36
C ALA A 845 -54.93 -18.55 27.41
N GLN A 846 -54.78 -17.42 26.82
CA GLN A 846 -53.71 -16.37 26.88
C GLN A 846 -53.48 -15.85 28.32
N PRO A 847 -52.40 -15.03 28.59
CA PRO A 847 -52.47 -13.64 28.16
C PRO A 847 -51.14 -12.95 27.67
N GLN A 848 -51.43 -11.93 26.93
CA GLN A 848 -50.61 -10.82 26.48
C GLN A 848 -49.80 -10.10 27.57
N LYS A 849 -48.68 -9.48 27.19
CA LYS A 849 -48.34 -8.06 27.44
C LYS A 849 -47.13 -7.58 26.62
N GLN A 850 -47.38 -6.63 25.78
CA GLN A 850 -46.53 -5.53 25.37
C GLN A 850 -46.63 -4.38 26.39
N PRO A 851 -45.97 -3.21 26.31
CA PRO A 851 -44.74 -2.75 25.63
C PRO A 851 -43.88 -1.79 26.51
N GLN A 852 -42.88 -1.19 25.93
CA GLN A 852 -42.28 0.17 26.15
C GLN A 852 -40.77 0.10 26.20
N SER A 853 -40.06 0.66 25.20
CA SER A 853 -39.66 2.06 24.93
C SER A 853 -38.63 2.62 25.92
N GLN A 854 -37.50 3.02 25.39
CA GLN A 854 -36.82 4.33 25.36
C GLN A 854 -35.31 4.23 25.44
N GLN A 855 -34.79 4.88 24.48
CA GLN A 855 -33.45 5.49 24.38
C GLN A 855 -33.13 6.39 25.61
N PRO A 856 -31.91 6.90 25.79
CA PRO A 856 -31.15 7.53 24.77
C PRO A 856 -29.85 6.81 24.32
#